data_448803ff2e1fe695d734a0885429518e
#
_entry.id   448803ff2e1fe695d734a0885429518e
#
_cell.length_a   1.000
_cell.length_b   1.000
_cell.length_c   1.000
_cell.angle_alpha   90.00
_cell.angle_beta   90.00
_cell.angle_gamma   90.00
#
_symmetry.space_group_name_H-M   'P 1'
#
loop_
_entity.id
_entity.type
_entity.pdbx_description
1 polymer ?
#
loop_
_entity_poly.entity_id
_entity_poly.type
_entity_poly.pdbx_seq_one_letter_code
_entity_poly.pdbx_strand_id
1 'polypeptide(L)'
;GPTMDDQNLKDLEREQADNQLIGDAFQHLLDTYLSSRHRKKVDIVTKAFNFARQAHKGVRRLSGEPYIMHPIAVAQIACEEMGLGSTSICAALLHDVVEDTDYTVEDISNIFGAKVAQIVDGLTKISGGIFGDKASAQAENFKKLLLTMSDDIRVILIKICDRLHNMRTLESQPANKQYKIAGETLYIYAPLANRLGLNKIKTELEDLSFRYDHPQEYANIEHKLADTESQRDTLFESFTAPIREELDKLGVEYKIKARVKSPYSIWNKMQNKHVTFDEIYDILAVRIIFTPKVRANEVNECFNIYVAISKIYKSHPDRLRDWLNHPKANGYQALHVTLMSKQGRWIEVQIRSDRMDEVAEKGFAAHWKYKEGNEGEYTEDENELNDWLSTIKEILDDPQPDAMDFLDAIKLNLYASEIFVFTPKGEIKTMPAGCTALDFAFQIHTFLGSHCIGAKVNHKLVPLSHKLQSGDQVEILTSKSQHVQEEWVNFVSSAKAKSKILAILRRDSREVQKKGENILTEWLKKNSIEMSASVVDRLCDFHNIQKPETLFQSLGDHQIILGDKDFDELQGKPKKQQASSWRNYIPFLGKSKEKTQEKGIVKPQDLFVVGKDFNKKKPLILTEENINQFIFPSCCHAIPGDDVMGFIDNKNRIEIHKRSCSIAAKLKSSFGNRIVDAKWDMHKQILFDATIEIKGIDRKGMLLDVSKVISDQLGINIHKITISSDNGIFDGTIELRVHDREEVKTIMNQLRNIDDLQEVQRIL
;
A
#
# COMPACT_ATOMS: atom_id res chain seq x y z
N GLY A 1 -18.18 -28.76 42.23
CA GLY A 1 -17.74 -27.50 41.62
C GLY A 1 -16.89 -26.68 42.59
N PRO A 2 -16.05 -25.75 42.09
CA PRO A 2 -15.22 -24.91 42.96
C PRO A 2 -16.11 -24.09 43.91
N THR A 3 -15.72 -24.03 45.17
CA THR A 3 -16.39 -23.21 46.19
C THR A 3 -16.18 -21.71 45.87
N MET A 4 -17.04 -20.82 46.42
CA MET A 4 -16.86 -19.35 46.30
C MET A 4 -15.50 -18.90 46.82
N ASP A 5 -14.96 -19.56 47.85
CA ASP A 5 -13.65 -19.24 48.42
C ASP A 5 -12.51 -19.60 47.47
N ASP A 6 -12.63 -20.72 46.77
CA ASP A 6 -11.65 -21.12 45.73
C ASP A 6 -11.67 -20.17 44.54
N GLN A 7 -12.85 -19.68 44.15
CA GLN A 7 -12.99 -18.70 43.08
C GLN A 7 -12.41 -17.34 43.49
N ASN A 8 -12.66 -16.89 44.72
CA ASN A 8 -12.09 -15.66 45.29
C ASN A 8 -10.56 -15.72 45.38
N LEU A 9 -10.03 -16.88 45.74
CA LEU A 9 -8.58 -17.08 45.78
C LEU A 9 -7.96 -17.02 44.40
N LYS A 10 -8.59 -17.64 43.39
CA LYS A 10 -8.15 -17.55 41.98
C LYS A 10 -8.21 -16.14 41.43
N ASP A 11 -9.26 -15.39 41.76
CA ASP A 11 -9.41 -13.98 41.35
C ASP A 11 -8.33 -13.10 41.99
N LEU A 12 -7.97 -13.34 43.25
CA LEU A 12 -6.88 -12.64 43.96
C LEU A 12 -5.52 -12.96 43.33
N GLU A 13 -5.26 -14.22 43.02
CA GLU A 13 -4.01 -14.65 42.34
C GLU A 13 -3.89 -14.01 40.98
N ARG A 14 -4.99 -13.94 40.21
CA ARG A 14 -5.05 -13.28 38.90
C ARG A 14 -4.78 -11.79 38.99
N GLU A 15 -5.39 -11.10 39.98
CA GLU A 15 -5.17 -9.68 40.25
C GLU A 15 -3.70 -9.40 40.60
N GLN A 16 -3.08 -10.23 41.42
CA GLN A 16 -1.68 -10.10 41.78
C GLN A 16 -0.77 -10.32 40.53
N ALA A 17 -1.08 -11.30 39.72
CA ALA A 17 -0.34 -11.56 38.46
C ALA A 17 -0.47 -10.38 37.50
N ASP A 18 -1.66 -9.82 37.34
CA ASP A 18 -1.92 -8.63 36.51
C ASP A 18 -1.13 -7.42 37.00
N ASN A 19 -1.16 -7.17 38.34
CA ASN A 19 -0.43 -6.06 38.94
C ASN A 19 1.09 -6.19 38.75
N GLN A 20 1.62 -7.42 38.85
CA GLN A 20 3.04 -7.69 38.59
C GLN A 20 3.39 -7.42 37.14
N LEU A 21 2.56 -7.90 36.21
CA LEU A 21 2.75 -7.71 34.78
C LEU A 21 2.74 -6.22 34.41
N ILE A 22 1.76 -5.48 34.90
CA ILE A 22 1.63 -4.01 34.68
C ILE A 22 2.83 -3.28 35.28
N GLY A 23 3.18 -3.59 36.53
CA GLY A 23 4.31 -2.97 37.23
C GLY A 23 5.64 -3.20 36.50
N ASP A 24 5.90 -4.42 36.02
CA ASP A 24 7.11 -4.74 35.28
C ASP A 24 7.19 -4.02 33.93
N ALA A 25 6.06 -3.95 33.22
CA ALA A 25 5.99 -3.25 31.93
C ALA A 25 6.24 -1.74 32.09
N PHE A 26 5.64 -1.13 33.10
CA PHE A 26 5.85 0.29 33.37
C PHE A 26 7.27 0.57 33.86
N GLN A 27 7.84 -0.30 34.71
CA GLN A 27 9.23 -0.15 35.15
C GLN A 27 10.18 -0.23 33.96
N HIS A 28 9.94 -1.12 33.01
CA HIS A 28 10.72 -1.20 31.79
C HIS A 28 10.62 0.10 30.97
N LEU A 29 9.43 0.67 30.87
CA LEU A 29 9.22 1.98 30.22
C LEU A 29 10.03 3.07 30.92
N LEU A 30 9.98 3.13 32.25
CA LEU A 30 10.75 4.11 33.02
C LEU A 30 12.26 3.93 32.86
N ASP A 31 12.75 2.71 32.88
CA ASP A 31 14.17 2.40 32.68
C ASP A 31 14.63 2.86 31.29
N THR A 32 13.83 2.62 30.27
CA THR A 32 14.09 3.09 28.90
C THR A 32 14.10 4.62 28.84
N TYR A 33 13.13 5.27 29.47
CA TYR A 33 13.05 6.73 29.50
C TYR A 33 14.23 7.34 30.25
N LEU A 34 14.64 6.76 31.38
CA LEU A 34 15.77 7.24 32.17
C LEU A 34 17.11 7.10 31.44
N SER A 35 17.23 6.11 30.56
CA SER A 35 18.43 5.98 29.70
C SER A 35 18.40 6.88 28.49
N SER A 36 17.30 7.56 28.21
CA SER A 36 17.14 8.51 27.11
C SER A 36 17.70 9.89 27.49
N ARG A 37 17.81 10.76 26.49
CA ARG A 37 18.24 12.16 26.70
C ARG A 37 17.15 13.03 27.35
N HIS A 38 15.90 12.56 27.40
CA HIS A 38 14.70 13.30 27.84
C HIS A 38 14.29 13.00 29.29
N ARG A 39 15.16 12.47 30.11
CA ARG A 39 14.92 11.84 31.43
C ARG A 39 14.46 12.75 32.57
N LYS A 40 14.09 14.03 32.32
CA LYS A 40 13.87 15.03 33.37
C LYS A 40 12.46 15.06 33.97
N LYS A 41 11.47 14.35 33.36
CA LYS A 41 10.06 14.49 33.74
C LYS A 41 9.39 13.17 34.12
N VAL A 42 10.04 12.39 34.98
CA VAL A 42 9.54 11.08 35.45
C VAL A 42 8.20 11.22 36.14
N ASP A 43 8.00 12.32 36.93
CA ASP A 43 6.79 12.51 37.69
C ASP A 43 5.54 12.62 36.84
N ILE A 44 5.61 13.35 35.71
CA ILE A 44 4.46 13.50 34.82
C ILE A 44 4.17 12.19 34.05
N VAL A 45 5.20 11.45 33.69
CA VAL A 45 5.05 10.13 33.04
C VAL A 45 4.39 9.14 34.00
N THR A 46 4.81 9.12 35.25
CA THR A 46 4.21 8.28 36.30
C THR A 46 2.76 8.66 36.57
N LYS A 47 2.48 9.97 36.60
CA LYS A 47 1.12 10.49 36.76
C LYS A 47 0.21 10.07 35.60
N ALA A 48 0.70 10.16 34.35
CA ALA A 48 -0.03 9.73 33.18
C ALA A 48 -0.33 8.22 33.21
N PHE A 49 0.65 7.42 33.61
CA PHE A 49 0.49 5.99 33.76
C PHE A 49 -0.59 5.65 34.82
N ASN A 50 -0.49 6.25 36.00
CA ASN A 50 -1.46 6.00 37.07
C ASN A 50 -2.88 6.42 36.68
N PHE A 51 -3.00 7.54 35.96
CA PHE A 51 -4.27 8.02 35.44
C PHE A 51 -4.88 7.04 34.43
N ALA A 52 -4.08 6.60 33.45
CA ALA A 52 -4.52 5.66 32.45
C ALA A 52 -4.85 4.28 33.05
N ARG A 53 -4.05 3.81 33.99
CA ARG A 53 -4.29 2.56 34.72
C ARG A 53 -5.65 2.57 35.44
N GLN A 54 -5.97 3.67 36.12
CA GLN A 54 -7.24 3.82 36.80
C GLN A 54 -8.41 3.90 35.81
N ALA A 55 -8.23 4.63 34.72
CA ALA A 55 -9.24 4.79 33.66
C ALA A 55 -9.60 3.46 32.99
N HIS A 56 -8.63 2.58 32.80
CA HIS A 56 -8.81 1.27 32.14
C HIS A 56 -8.95 0.09 33.12
N LYS A 57 -9.17 0.37 34.39
CA LYS A 57 -9.30 -0.67 35.42
C LYS A 57 -10.43 -1.62 35.08
N GLY A 58 -10.14 -2.92 35.15
CA GLY A 58 -11.11 -3.97 34.87
C GLY A 58 -11.36 -4.29 33.40
N VAL A 59 -10.76 -3.53 32.48
CA VAL A 59 -10.88 -3.76 31.04
C VAL A 59 -9.74 -4.68 30.57
N ARG A 60 -10.07 -5.68 29.76
CA ARG A 60 -9.11 -6.64 29.21
C ARG A 60 -9.13 -6.61 27.67
N ARG A 61 -7.97 -6.91 27.09
CA ARG A 61 -7.86 -7.11 25.64
C ARG A 61 -8.39 -8.50 25.26
N LEU A 62 -8.70 -8.70 23.98
CA LEU A 62 -9.10 -10.00 23.45
C LEU A 62 -8.02 -11.07 23.66
N SER A 63 -6.77 -10.69 23.71
CA SER A 63 -5.63 -11.56 24.02
C SER A 63 -5.55 -11.99 25.49
N GLY A 64 -6.38 -11.40 26.36
CA GLY A 64 -6.53 -11.79 27.76
C GLY A 64 -5.81 -10.92 28.79
N GLU A 65 -4.80 -10.13 28.40
CA GLU A 65 -4.09 -9.24 29.32
C GLU A 65 -4.92 -7.98 29.66
N PRO A 66 -4.60 -7.31 30.78
CA PRO A 66 -5.22 -6.01 31.11
C PRO A 66 -5.03 -4.99 29.99
N TYR A 67 -6.05 -4.20 29.71
CA TYR A 67 -6.03 -3.24 28.60
C TYR A 67 -4.88 -2.24 28.70
N ILE A 68 -4.53 -1.80 29.90
CA ILE A 68 -3.43 -0.85 30.14
C ILE A 68 -2.09 -1.32 29.53
N MET A 69 -1.90 -2.61 29.33
CA MET A 69 -0.70 -3.15 28.70
C MET A 69 -0.50 -2.59 27.29
N HIS A 70 -1.58 -2.29 26.56
CA HIS A 70 -1.50 -1.69 25.24
C HIS A 70 -0.98 -0.26 25.27
N PRO A 71 -1.55 0.70 26.01
CA PRO A 71 -0.96 2.04 26.13
C PRO A 71 0.50 2.04 26.61
N ILE A 72 0.84 1.15 27.55
CA ILE A 72 2.24 1.01 28.00
C ILE A 72 3.13 0.57 26.84
N ALA A 73 2.69 -0.42 26.06
CA ALA A 73 3.45 -0.92 24.90
C ALA A 73 3.61 0.16 23.83
N VAL A 74 2.57 0.94 23.55
CA VAL A 74 2.62 2.07 22.60
C VAL A 74 3.63 3.11 23.09
N ALA A 75 3.60 3.46 24.36
CA ALA A 75 4.55 4.38 24.97
C ALA A 75 5.99 3.83 24.94
N GLN A 76 6.17 2.52 25.16
CA GLN A 76 7.47 1.85 25.07
C GLN A 76 8.05 1.96 23.68
N ILE A 77 7.25 1.70 22.65
CA ILE A 77 7.68 1.84 21.24
C ILE A 77 8.04 3.30 20.94
N ALA A 78 7.23 4.25 21.38
CA ALA A 78 7.48 5.67 21.17
C ALA A 78 8.81 6.11 21.80
N CYS A 79 9.11 5.62 22.99
CA CYS A 79 10.34 5.96 23.72
C CYS A 79 11.57 5.24 23.15
N GLU A 80 11.47 3.91 23.02
CA GLU A 80 12.60 3.05 22.64
C GLU A 80 12.95 3.12 21.16
N GLU A 81 11.93 2.94 20.31
CA GLU A 81 12.10 2.84 18.86
C GLU A 81 12.19 4.21 18.18
N MET A 82 11.46 5.20 18.69
CA MET A 82 11.40 6.54 18.09
C MET A 82 12.17 7.61 18.88
N GLY A 83 12.55 7.34 20.12
CA GLY A 83 13.26 8.30 20.96
C GLY A 83 12.44 9.53 21.33
N LEU A 84 11.12 9.41 21.40
CA LEU A 84 10.22 10.50 21.75
C LEU A 84 10.28 10.82 23.26
N GLY A 85 9.99 12.06 23.62
CA GLY A 85 10.10 12.55 24.98
C GLY A 85 8.82 12.40 25.82
N SER A 86 8.84 13.03 27.00
CA SER A 86 7.79 12.91 28.01
C SER A 86 6.39 13.29 27.51
N THR A 87 6.27 14.33 26.71
CA THR A 87 4.98 14.77 26.16
C THR A 87 4.34 13.67 25.28
N SER A 88 5.13 13.07 24.41
CA SER A 88 4.68 11.97 23.54
C SER A 88 4.40 10.70 24.33
N ILE A 89 5.21 10.39 25.34
CA ILE A 89 5.00 9.22 26.21
C ILE A 89 3.70 9.37 26.98
N CYS A 90 3.44 10.55 27.55
CA CYS A 90 2.19 10.83 28.24
C CYS A 90 0.98 10.71 27.30
N ALA A 91 1.09 11.29 26.11
CA ALA A 91 0.03 11.19 25.10
C ALA A 91 -0.23 9.73 24.68
N ALA A 92 0.81 8.93 24.53
CA ALA A 92 0.69 7.50 24.22
C ALA A 92 -0.03 6.73 25.36
N LEU A 93 0.33 7.01 26.60
CA LEU A 93 -0.33 6.39 27.77
C LEU A 93 -1.80 6.78 27.88
N LEU A 94 -2.15 8.00 27.46
CA LEU A 94 -3.48 8.59 27.61
C LEU A 94 -4.35 8.49 26.36
N HIS A 95 -3.82 7.94 25.24
CA HIS A 95 -4.44 8.09 23.91
C HIS A 95 -5.86 7.52 23.82
N ASP A 96 -6.18 6.46 24.57
CA ASP A 96 -7.50 5.84 24.57
C ASP A 96 -8.42 6.31 25.72
N VAL A 97 -7.91 7.12 26.64
CA VAL A 97 -8.68 7.53 27.82
C VAL A 97 -9.92 8.33 27.44
N VAL A 98 -9.77 9.27 26.50
CA VAL A 98 -10.89 10.14 26.07
C VAL A 98 -11.96 9.35 25.33
N GLU A 99 -11.59 8.36 24.55
CA GLU A 99 -12.54 7.50 23.82
C GLU A 99 -13.27 6.53 24.73
N ASP A 100 -12.54 5.91 25.64
CA ASP A 100 -13.03 4.77 26.42
C ASP A 100 -13.65 5.18 27.76
N THR A 101 -13.56 6.45 28.13
CA THR A 101 -14.08 6.97 29.41
C THR A 101 -14.83 8.28 29.23
N ASP A 102 -15.40 8.80 30.30
CA ASP A 102 -16.09 10.09 30.31
C ASP A 102 -15.15 11.31 30.42
N TYR A 103 -13.84 11.08 30.52
CA TYR A 103 -12.87 12.18 30.52
C TYR A 103 -12.83 12.86 29.16
N THR A 104 -12.75 14.20 29.19
CA THR A 104 -12.68 15.05 27.98
C THR A 104 -11.23 15.47 27.69
N VAL A 105 -10.99 15.98 26.48
CA VAL A 105 -9.70 16.58 26.12
C VAL A 105 -9.37 17.76 27.05
N GLU A 106 -10.37 18.52 27.47
CA GLU A 106 -10.22 19.63 28.42
C GLU A 106 -9.71 19.14 29.77
N ASP A 107 -10.24 18.00 30.27
CA ASP A 107 -9.76 17.37 31.51
C ASP A 107 -8.28 17.00 31.38
N ILE A 108 -7.86 16.42 30.25
CA ILE A 108 -6.46 16.08 29.96
C ILE A 108 -5.60 17.35 29.94
N SER A 109 -6.08 18.42 29.33
CA SER A 109 -5.37 19.71 29.29
C SER A 109 -5.15 20.29 30.68
N ASN A 110 -6.16 20.23 31.55
CA ASN A 110 -6.08 20.75 32.90
C ASN A 110 -5.11 19.95 33.79
N ILE A 111 -4.98 18.64 33.55
CA ILE A 111 -4.16 17.74 34.38
C ILE A 111 -2.73 17.64 33.83
N PHE A 112 -2.55 17.54 32.50
CA PHE A 112 -1.26 17.21 31.86
C PHE A 112 -0.69 18.33 30.98
N GLY A 113 -1.45 19.38 30.75
CA GLY A 113 -1.05 20.51 29.92
C GLY A 113 -1.59 20.47 28.49
N ALA A 114 -1.53 21.65 27.83
CA ALA A 114 -2.14 21.86 26.51
C ALA A 114 -1.50 21.00 25.41
N LYS A 115 -0.19 20.78 25.46
CA LYS A 115 0.54 20.01 24.41
C LYS A 115 0.13 18.54 24.43
N VAL A 116 0.06 17.90 25.60
CA VAL A 116 -0.39 16.52 25.74
C VAL A 116 -1.83 16.38 25.27
N ALA A 117 -2.69 17.31 25.70
CA ALA A 117 -4.10 17.34 25.31
C ALA A 117 -4.29 17.50 23.79
N GLN A 118 -3.49 18.32 23.15
CA GLN A 118 -3.55 18.51 21.69
C GLN A 118 -3.22 17.21 20.93
N ILE A 119 -2.20 16.50 21.38
CA ILE A 119 -1.81 15.24 20.76
C ILE A 119 -2.90 14.18 21.00
N VAL A 120 -3.41 14.06 22.22
CA VAL A 120 -4.50 13.13 22.54
C VAL A 120 -5.77 13.46 21.73
N ASP A 121 -6.10 14.74 21.58
CA ASP A 121 -7.23 15.17 20.76
C ASP A 121 -7.05 14.75 19.29
N GLY A 122 -5.86 14.96 18.74
CA GLY A 122 -5.53 14.52 17.40
C GLY A 122 -5.70 13.00 17.22
N LEU A 123 -5.21 12.23 18.17
CA LEU A 123 -5.36 10.78 18.16
C LEU A 123 -6.83 10.33 18.27
N THR A 124 -7.61 11.01 19.10
CA THR A 124 -9.04 10.73 19.28
C THR A 124 -9.83 11.01 18.00
N LYS A 125 -9.55 12.12 17.33
CA LYS A 125 -10.21 12.49 16.05
C LYS A 125 -9.96 11.47 14.95
N ILE A 126 -8.81 10.81 14.96
CA ILE A 126 -8.43 9.81 13.97
C ILE A 126 -9.09 8.45 14.26
N SER A 127 -9.13 8.04 15.53
CA SER A 127 -9.47 6.67 15.89
C SER A 127 -10.95 6.34 15.72
N GLY A 128 -11.85 7.30 15.90
CA GLY A 128 -13.30 7.06 15.83
C GLY A 128 -13.81 6.63 14.46
N GLY A 129 -13.00 6.64 13.44
CA GLY A 129 -13.46 6.41 12.08
C GLY A 129 -12.76 5.30 11.30
N ILE A 130 -11.55 4.89 11.67
CA ILE A 130 -10.81 3.85 10.94
C ILE A 130 -11.54 2.49 10.98
N PHE A 131 -12.34 2.26 12.00
CA PHE A 131 -13.13 1.05 12.19
C PHE A 131 -14.65 1.27 11.95
N GLY A 132 -15.04 2.40 11.37
CA GLY A 132 -16.44 2.73 11.10
C GLY A 132 -17.08 1.86 10.01
N ASP A 133 -18.40 1.67 10.09
CA ASP A 133 -19.16 0.79 9.21
C ASP A 133 -19.42 1.34 7.80
N LYS A 134 -19.06 2.58 7.50
CA LYS A 134 -19.30 3.22 6.20
C LYS A 134 -18.15 2.95 5.22
N ALA A 135 -18.49 2.55 3.99
CA ALA A 135 -17.54 2.19 2.95
C ALA A 135 -16.52 3.30 2.59
N SER A 136 -16.90 4.58 2.72
CA SER A 136 -16.04 5.73 2.49
C SER A 136 -15.23 6.15 3.71
N ALA A 137 -15.46 5.52 4.87
CA ALA A 137 -14.91 5.96 6.15
C ALA A 137 -13.38 5.90 6.20
N GLN A 138 -12.77 4.90 5.57
CA GLN A 138 -11.30 4.75 5.57
C GLN A 138 -10.58 5.88 4.82
N ALA A 139 -11.07 6.27 3.66
CA ALA A 139 -10.49 7.39 2.91
C ALA A 139 -10.66 8.72 3.66
N GLU A 140 -11.84 8.96 4.24
CA GLU A 140 -12.09 10.15 5.05
C GLU A 140 -11.21 10.19 6.29
N ASN A 141 -10.99 9.06 6.94
CA ASN A 141 -10.13 8.96 8.11
C ASN A 141 -8.67 9.14 7.77
N PHE A 142 -8.22 8.60 6.64
CA PHE A 142 -6.87 8.84 6.16
C PHE A 142 -6.66 10.32 5.84
N LYS A 143 -7.66 10.96 5.24
CA LYS A 143 -7.66 12.41 5.01
C LYS A 143 -7.52 13.18 6.33
N LYS A 144 -8.32 12.82 7.35
CA LYS A 144 -8.24 13.41 8.70
C LYS A 144 -6.87 13.19 9.33
N LEU A 145 -6.31 11.98 9.20
CA LEU A 145 -4.98 11.64 9.68
C LEU A 145 -3.93 12.58 9.10
N LEU A 146 -3.92 12.75 7.78
CA LEU A 146 -2.95 13.60 7.09
C LEU A 146 -3.13 15.08 7.46
N LEU A 147 -4.36 15.58 7.57
CA LEU A 147 -4.64 16.94 7.99
C LEU A 147 -4.20 17.19 9.43
N THR A 148 -4.44 16.24 10.33
CA THR A 148 -4.02 16.34 11.74
C THR A 148 -2.49 16.26 11.87
N MET A 149 -1.84 15.48 11.03
CA MET A 149 -0.38 15.36 10.96
C MET A 149 0.28 16.71 10.66
N SER A 150 -0.38 17.58 9.88
CA SER A 150 0.15 18.90 9.55
C SER A 150 0.20 19.84 10.77
N ASP A 151 -0.60 19.58 11.80
CA ASP A 151 -0.61 20.38 13.02
C ASP A 151 0.50 19.90 13.99
N ASP A 152 0.64 18.59 14.18
CA ASP A 152 1.70 18.01 15.01
C ASP A 152 2.03 16.59 14.53
N ILE A 153 3.24 16.41 14.03
CA ILE A 153 3.70 15.11 13.50
C ILE A 153 3.74 14.00 14.56
N ARG A 154 3.82 14.36 15.85
CA ARG A 154 3.82 13.36 16.92
C ARG A 154 2.52 12.57 16.99
N VAL A 155 1.42 13.14 16.50
CA VAL A 155 0.14 12.42 16.37
C VAL A 155 0.31 11.19 15.47
N ILE A 156 0.88 11.36 14.28
CA ILE A 156 1.07 10.22 13.36
C ILE A 156 2.14 9.25 13.88
N LEU A 157 3.20 9.76 14.51
CA LEU A 157 4.23 8.90 15.08
C LEU A 157 3.67 7.97 16.15
N ILE A 158 2.84 8.51 17.05
CA ILE A 158 2.17 7.71 18.09
C ILE A 158 1.15 6.75 17.47
N LYS A 159 0.42 7.19 16.44
CA LYS A 159 -0.53 6.33 15.74
C LYS A 159 0.17 5.15 15.04
N ILE A 160 1.36 5.37 14.49
CA ILE A 160 2.19 4.28 13.95
C ILE A 160 2.60 3.31 15.06
N CYS A 161 2.97 3.80 16.25
CA CYS A 161 3.28 2.95 17.41
C CYS A 161 2.07 2.12 17.84
N ASP A 162 0.90 2.74 17.88
CA ASP A 162 -0.38 2.09 18.19
C ASP A 162 -0.66 0.97 17.18
N ARG A 163 -0.54 1.26 15.90
CA ARG A 163 -0.72 0.27 14.83
C ARG A 163 0.29 -0.87 14.92
N LEU A 164 1.54 -0.58 15.21
CA LEU A 164 2.57 -1.60 15.35
C LEU A 164 2.25 -2.58 16.49
N HIS A 165 1.84 -2.07 17.62
CA HIS A 165 1.45 -2.93 18.74
C HIS A 165 0.20 -3.75 18.41
N ASN A 166 -0.79 -3.15 17.77
CA ASN A 166 -1.97 -3.87 17.29
C ASN A 166 -1.60 -4.99 16.30
N MET A 167 -0.65 -4.75 15.43
CA MET A 167 -0.15 -5.78 14.51
C MET A 167 0.57 -6.92 15.23
N ARG A 168 1.36 -6.60 16.25
CA ARG A 168 2.06 -7.61 17.07
C ARG A 168 1.10 -8.51 17.85
N THR A 169 -0.11 -8.03 18.14
CA THR A 169 -1.14 -8.74 18.91
C THR A 169 -2.37 -9.12 18.06
N LEU A 170 -2.23 -9.11 16.74
CA LEU A 170 -3.35 -9.28 15.80
C LEU A 170 -3.93 -10.69 15.81
N GLU A 171 -3.18 -11.67 16.27
CA GLU A 171 -3.55 -13.08 16.34
C GLU A 171 -4.87 -13.32 17.09
N SER A 172 -5.14 -12.52 18.13
CA SER A 172 -6.34 -12.63 18.97
C SER A 172 -7.61 -12.09 18.30
N GLN A 173 -7.49 -11.38 17.19
CA GLN A 173 -8.62 -10.77 16.50
C GLN A 173 -9.31 -11.76 15.56
N PRO A 174 -10.63 -11.60 15.30
CA PRO A 174 -11.32 -12.38 14.28
C PRO A 174 -10.72 -12.17 12.88
N ALA A 175 -10.83 -13.18 12.02
CA ALA A 175 -10.22 -13.18 10.69
C ALA A 175 -10.59 -11.96 9.85
N ASN A 176 -11.84 -11.51 9.87
CA ASN A 176 -12.28 -10.33 9.13
C ASN A 176 -11.57 -9.04 9.59
N LYS A 177 -11.34 -8.90 10.90
CA LYS A 177 -10.59 -7.77 11.45
C LYS A 177 -9.11 -7.89 11.13
N GLN A 178 -8.55 -9.10 11.15
CA GLN A 178 -7.16 -9.33 10.75
C GLN A 178 -6.91 -8.82 9.33
N TYR A 179 -7.79 -9.14 8.38
CA TYR A 179 -7.65 -8.71 6.99
C TYR A 179 -7.76 -7.20 6.83
N LYS A 180 -8.72 -6.60 7.50
CA LYS A 180 -8.90 -5.14 7.49
C LYS A 180 -7.68 -4.42 8.04
N ILE A 181 -7.22 -4.84 9.21
CA ILE A 181 -6.09 -4.19 9.90
C ILE A 181 -4.79 -4.41 9.12
N ALA A 182 -4.54 -5.63 8.64
CA ALA A 182 -3.37 -5.93 7.82
C ALA A 182 -3.37 -5.15 6.50
N GLY A 183 -4.51 -5.06 5.83
CA GLY A 183 -4.67 -4.29 4.60
C GLY A 183 -4.42 -2.79 4.79
N GLU A 184 -5.01 -2.18 5.81
CA GLU A 184 -4.76 -0.79 6.18
C GLU A 184 -3.29 -0.56 6.52
N THR A 185 -2.69 -1.47 7.26
CA THR A 185 -1.29 -1.37 7.66
C THR A 185 -0.37 -1.36 6.46
N LEU A 186 -0.56 -2.30 5.55
CA LEU A 186 0.27 -2.41 4.36
C LEU A 186 0.05 -1.25 3.39
N TYR A 187 -1.18 -0.77 3.26
CA TYR A 187 -1.54 0.24 2.28
C TYR A 187 -1.37 1.68 2.77
N ILE A 188 -1.49 1.93 4.06
CA ILE A 188 -1.47 3.28 4.65
C ILE A 188 -0.29 3.48 5.60
N TYR A 189 -0.17 2.65 6.64
CA TYR A 189 0.79 2.89 7.72
C TYR A 189 2.23 2.54 7.36
N ALA A 190 2.47 1.46 6.64
CA ALA A 190 3.81 1.12 6.17
C ALA A 190 4.36 2.16 5.19
N PRO A 191 3.56 2.65 4.20
CA PRO A 191 3.98 3.78 3.37
C PRO A 191 4.29 5.05 4.13
N LEU A 192 3.49 5.42 5.14
CA LEU A 192 3.77 6.56 6.01
C LEU A 192 5.08 6.39 6.78
N ALA A 193 5.29 5.21 7.35
CA ALA A 193 6.54 4.90 8.03
C ALA A 193 7.75 5.01 7.08
N ASN A 194 7.60 4.54 5.85
CA ASN A 194 8.62 4.68 4.81
C ASN A 194 8.94 6.14 4.53
N ARG A 195 7.92 6.99 4.37
CA ARG A 195 8.12 8.42 4.07
C ARG A 195 8.80 9.15 5.22
N LEU A 196 8.52 8.74 6.44
CA LEU A 196 9.12 9.31 7.64
C LEU A 196 10.49 8.71 7.96
N GLY A 197 10.99 7.79 7.15
CA GLY A 197 12.29 7.16 7.33
C GLY A 197 12.34 6.13 8.46
N LEU A 198 11.21 5.69 8.96
CA LEU A 198 11.10 4.70 10.05
C LEU A 198 11.29 3.29 9.49
N ASN A 199 12.48 2.99 8.96
CA ASN A 199 12.73 1.78 8.18
C ASN A 199 12.53 0.49 8.96
N LYS A 200 12.94 0.46 10.23
CA LYS A 200 12.76 -0.70 11.10
C LYS A 200 11.28 -1.00 11.33
N ILE A 201 10.51 0.03 11.67
CA ILE A 201 9.07 -0.08 11.90
C ILE A 201 8.33 -0.43 10.60
N LYS A 202 8.68 0.24 9.50
CA LYS A 202 8.13 -0.05 8.17
C LYS A 202 8.30 -1.53 7.83
N THR A 203 9.50 -2.05 7.99
CA THR A 203 9.82 -3.45 7.68
C THR A 203 9.01 -4.42 8.53
N GLU A 204 8.90 -4.15 9.83
CA GLU A 204 8.09 -4.98 10.73
C GLU A 204 6.60 -4.92 10.38
N LEU A 205 6.06 -3.73 10.07
CA LEU A 205 4.67 -3.58 9.64
C LEU A 205 4.39 -4.36 8.36
N GLU A 206 5.29 -4.28 7.39
CA GLU A 206 5.18 -5.02 6.13
C GLU A 206 5.22 -6.53 6.36
N ASP A 207 6.16 -7.02 7.15
CA ASP A 207 6.31 -8.44 7.44
C ASP A 207 5.13 -9.01 8.22
N LEU A 208 4.65 -8.29 9.23
CA LEU A 208 3.48 -8.69 9.98
C LEU A 208 2.21 -8.73 9.10
N SER A 209 2.05 -7.73 8.23
CA SER A 209 0.93 -7.72 7.27
C SER A 209 1.01 -8.88 6.31
N PHE A 210 2.18 -9.16 5.78
CA PHE A 210 2.44 -10.29 4.90
C PHE A 210 2.14 -11.63 5.58
N ARG A 211 2.56 -11.78 6.82
CA ARG A 211 2.29 -12.98 7.62
C ARG A 211 0.80 -13.29 7.74
N TYR A 212 -0.05 -12.26 7.93
CA TYR A 212 -1.49 -12.43 8.05
C TYR A 212 -2.20 -12.54 6.69
N ASP A 213 -1.72 -11.83 5.67
CA ASP A 213 -2.29 -11.86 4.32
C ASP A 213 -1.89 -13.12 3.53
N HIS A 214 -0.66 -13.59 3.71
CA HIS A 214 -0.08 -14.71 2.95
C HIS A 214 0.69 -15.65 3.89
N PRO A 215 -0.01 -16.36 4.79
CA PRO A 215 0.68 -17.16 5.80
C PRO A 215 1.52 -18.29 5.23
N GLN A 216 1.11 -18.90 4.12
CA GLN A 216 1.87 -19.99 3.50
C GLN A 216 3.14 -19.49 2.83
N GLU A 217 3.05 -18.42 2.06
CA GLU A 217 4.18 -17.79 1.40
C GLU A 217 5.19 -17.26 2.42
N TYR A 218 4.68 -16.66 3.49
CA TYR A 218 5.51 -16.21 4.60
C TYR A 218 6.28 -17.36 5.24
N ALA A 219 5.60 -18.46 5.56
CA ALA A 219 6.21 -19.64 6.16
C ALA A 219 7.25 -20.29 5.24
N ASN A 220 6.98 -20.35 3.94
CA ASN A 220 7.91 -20.90 2.95
C ASN A 220 9.19 -20.05 2.85
N ILE A 221 9.06 -18.72 2.84
CA ILE A 221 10.23 -17.85 2.78
C ILE A 221 11.03 -17.90 4.07
N GLU A 222 10.36 -17.90 5.23
CA GLU A 222 11.02 -18.07 6.53
C GLU A 222 11.80 -19.38 6.60
N HIS A 223 11.21 -20.47 6.13
CA HIS A 223 11.84 -21.78 6.09
C HIS A 223 13.09 -21.79 5.20
N LYS A 224 12.99 -21.22 4.01
CA LYS A 224 14.13 -21.10 3.08
C LYS A 224 15.23 -20.18 3.63
N LEU A 225 14.87 -19.12 4.31
CA LEU A 225 15.84 -18.26 5.00
C LEU A 225 16.58 -19.02 6.11
N ALA A 226 15.87 -19.81 6.88
CA ALA A 226 16.47 -20.63 7.93
C ALA A 226 17.42 -21.71 7.36
N ASP A 227 17.01 -22.39 6.29
CA ASP A 227 17.81 -23.43 5.64
C ASP A 227 19.11 -22.90 5.02
N THR A 228 19.11 -21.66 4.57
CA THR A 228 20.28 -21.05 3.90
C THR A 228 21.10 -20.15 4.82
N GLU A 229 20.74 -20.05 6.10
CA GLU A 229 21.42 -19.16 7.07
C GLU A 229 22.90 -19.49 7.23
N SER A 230 23.28 -20.75 7.35
CA SER A 230 24.68 -21.17 7.50
C SER A 230 25.52 -20.79 6.28
N GLN A 231 24.97 -20.88 5.07
CA GLN A 231 25.65 -20.47 3.84
C GLN A 231 25.88 -18.95 3.83
N ARG A 232 24.88 -18.19 4.24
CA ARG A 232 25.02 -16.73 4.34
C ARG A 232 26.03 -16.31 5.40
N ASP A 233 26.03 -16.96 6.54
CA ASP A 233 27.00 -16.67 7.61
C ASP A 233 28.43 -16.95 7.15
N THR A 234 28.65 -18.05 6.45
CA THR A 234 29.95 -18.38 5.88
C THR A 234 30.38 -17.37 4.83
N LEU A 235 29.48 -16.98 3.94
CA LEU A 235 29.74 -15.97 2.92
C LEU A 235 30.06 -14.63 3.56
N PHE A 236 29.29 -14.22 4.55
CA PHE A 236 29.49 -12.96 5.29
C PHE A 236 30.87 -12.94 5.94
N GLU A 237 31.24 -13.98 6.67
CA GLU A 237 32.56 -14.03 7.35
C GLU A 237 33.72 -14.00 6.36
N SER A 238 33.65 -14.79 5.29
CA SER A 238 34.71 -14.82 4.28
C SER A 238 34.82 -13.51 3.49
N PHE A 239 33.68 -12.88 3.20
CA PHE A 239 33.65 -11.61 2.47
C PHE A 239 34.15 -10.45 3.30
N THR A 240 33.79 -10.41 4.58
CA THR A 240 34.11 -9.26 5.46
C THR A 240 35.49 -9.33 6.08
N ALA A 241 36.13 -10.51 6.16
CA ALA A 241 37.47 -10.64 6.76
C ALA A 241 38.51 -9.72 6.12
N PRO A 242 38.70 -9.67 4.78
CA PRO A 242 39.60 -8.73 4.14
C PRO A 242 39.20 -7.26 4.36
N ILE A 243 37.91 -6.99 4.44
CA ILE A 243 37.40 -5.63 4.69
C ILE A 243 37.82 -5.16 6.09
N ARG A 244 37.71 -6.04 7.09
CA ARG A 244 38.15 -5.73 8.47
C ARG A 244 39.64 -5.38 8.53
N GLU A 245 40.46 -6.14 7.82
CA GLU A 245 41.87 -5.86 7.75
C GLU A 245 42.17 -4.48 7.17
N GLU A 246 41.50 -4.10 6.09
CA GLU A 246 41.69 -2.78 5.46
C GLU A 246 41.18 -1.64 6.36
N LEU A 247 40.05 -1.81 7.02
CA LEU A 247 39.51 -0.81 7.94
C LEU A 247 40.39 -0.65 9.18
N ASP A 248 40.94 -1.75 9.66
CA ASP A 248 41.92 -1.71 10.79
C ASP A 248 43.17 -0.93 10.40
N LYS A 249 43.66 -1.10 9.17
CA LYS A 249 44.80 -0.31 8.65
C LYS A 249 44.48 1.17 8.55
N LEU A 250 43.25 1.55 8.26
CA LEU A 250 42.81 2.94 8.22
C LEU A 250 42.65 3.55 9.62
N GLY A 251 42.68 2.73 10.66
CA GLY A 251 42.48 3.18 12.04
C GLY A 251 41.07 3.68 12.31
N VAL A 252 40.09 3.18 11.58
CA VAL A 252 38.68 3.56 11.72
C VAL A 252 38.05 2.70 12.80
N GLU A 253 37.25 3.33 13.66
CA GLU A 253 36.36 2.62 14.56
C GLU A 253 35.09 2.24 13.79
N TYR A 254 34.80 0.96 13.73
CA TYR A 254 33.71 0.47 12.89
C TYR A 254 33.00 -0.75 13.47
N LYS A 255 31.79 -0.99 12.96
CA LYS A 255 31.04 -2.24 13.14
C LYS A 255 30.61 -2.71 11.76
N ILE A 256 30.69 -4.02 11.51
CA ILE A 256 30.21 -4.62 10.28
C ILE A 256 29.04 -5.54 10.64
N LYS A 257 27.89 -5.29 10.03
CA LYS A 257 26.68 -6.07 10.26
C LYS A 257 26.17 -6.68 8.98
N ALA A 258 25.67 -7.92 9.08
CA ALA A 258 24.91 -8.54 8.01
C ALA A 258 23.49 -7.96 8.02
N ARG A 259 22.95 -7.65 6.85
CA ARG A 259 21.54 -7.34 6.67
C ARG A 259 20.94 -8.38 5.77
N VAL A 260 19.92 -9.10 6.27
CA VAL A 260 19.16 -10.05 5.48
C VAL A 260 17.87 -9.37 5.02
N LYS A 261 17.57 -9.50 3.74
CA LYS A 261 16.34 -8.92 3.17
C LYS A 261 15.11 -9.50 3.86
N SER A 262 14.14 -8.65 4.16
CA SER A 262 12.92 -9.05 4.88
C SER A 262 12.06 -10.01 4.04
N PRO A 263 11.29 -10.90 4.69
CA PRO A 263 10.40 -11.83 3.98
C PRO A 263 9.44 -11.14 3.01
N TYR A 264 8.83 -10.03 3.40
CA TYR A 264 7.94 -9.26 2.51
C TYR A 264 8.69 -8.73 1.29
N SER A 265 9.88 -8.17 1.49
CA SER A 265 10.71 -7.65 0.39
C SER A 265 11.13 -8.75 -0.58
N ILE A 266 11.46 -9.93 -0.06
CA ILE A 266 11.80 -11.12 -0.87
C ILE A 266 10.58 -11.53 -1.70
N TRP A 267 9.43 -11.69 -1.06
CA TRP A 267 8.20 -12.09 -1.73
C TRP A 267 7.79 -11.09 -2.80
N ASN A 268 7.86 -9.80 -2.48
CA ASN A 268 7.53 -8.71 -3.40
C ASN A 268 8.43 -8.75 -4.65
N LYS A 269 9.72 -9.00 -4.45
CA LYS A 269 10.67 -9.15 -5.56
C LYS A 269 10.38 -10.40 -6.40
N MET A 270 10.05 -11.51 -5.75
CA MET A 270 9.64 -12.74 -6.45
C MET A 270 8.41 -12.49 -7.34
N GLN A 271 7.42 -11.77 -6.83
CA GLN A 271 6.21 -11.45 -7.57
C GLN A 271 6.44 -10.46 -8.72
N ASN A 272 7.18 -9.38 -8.48
CA ASN A 272 7.37 -8.32 -9.46
C ASN A 272 8.33 -8.72 -10.59
N LYS A 273 9.33 -9.53 -10.30
CA LYS A 273 10.34 -9.97 -11.28
C LYS A 273 10.12 -11.40 -11.79
N HIS A 274 9.08 -12.08 -11.30
CA HIS A 274 8.76 -13.47 -11.63
C HIS A 274 9.96 -14.41 -11.45
N VAL A 275 10.64 -14.27 -10.33
CA VAL A 275 11.81 -15.10 -9.98
C VAL A 275 11.51 -15.96 -8.76
N THR A 276 12.24 -17.06 -8.63
CA THR A 276 12.18 -17.91 -7.44
C THR A 276 13.09 -17.37 -6.34
N PHE A 277 12.93 -17.88 -5.13
CA PHE A 277 13.79 -17.49 -4.00
C PHE A 277 15.28 -17.67 -4.33
N ASP A 278 15.64 -18.81 -4.95
CA ASP A 278 17.03 -19.14 -5.26
C ASP A 278 17.66 -18.21 -6.31
N GLU A 279 16.83 -17.56 -7.13
CA GLU A 279 17.28 -16.59 -8.15
C GLU A 279 17.52 -15.20 -7.57
N ILE A 280 17.13 -14.94 -6.32
CA ILE A 280 17.39 -13.66 -5.66
C ILE A 280 18.81 -13.70 -5.08
N TYR A 281 19.71 -12.91 -5.66
CA TYR A 281 21.12 -12.86 -5.25
C TYR A 281 21.42 -11.81 -4.18
N ASP A 282 20.53 -10.84 -3.95
CA ASP A 282 20.71 -9.72 -3.03
C ASP A 282 20.00 -9.90 -1.68
N ILE A 283 19.84 -11.16 -1.23
CA ILE A 283 19.27 -11.46 0.08
C ILE A 283 20.18 -10.97 1.21
N LEU A 284 21.48 -11.13 1.03
CA LEU A 284 22.49 -10.65 1.98
C LEU A 284 23.05 -9.31 1.53
N ALA A 285 23.03 -8.33 2.41
CA ALA A 285 23.79 -7.09 2.28
C ALA A 285 24.71 -6.92 3.49
N VAL A 286 25.78 -6.15 3.31
CA VAL A 286 26.77 -5.85 4.36
C VAL A 286 26.67 -4.38 4.70
N ARG A 287 26.56 -4.07 5.99
CA ARG A 287 26.59 -2.68 6.49
C ARG A 287 27.88 -2.42 7.22
N ILE A 288 28.58 -1.38 6.81
CA ILE A 288 29.74 -0.84 7.50
C ILE A 288 29.31 0.45 8.18
N ILE A 289 29.27 0.42 9.51
CA ILE A 289 28.90 1.56 10.35
C ILE A 289 30.16 2.00 11.05
N PHE A 290 30.58 3.25 10.83
CA PHE A 290 31.79 3.77 11.40
C PHE A 290 31.55 5.00 12.24
N THR A 291 32.46 5.25 13.21
CA THR A 291 32.47 6.48 13.96
C THR A 291 33.47 7.43 13.30
N PRO A 292 33.04 8.59 12.80
CA PRO A 292 33.95 9.53 12.14
C PRO A 292 35.04 10.04 13.10
N LYS A 293 36.25 10.20 12.61
CA LYS A 293 37.34 10.86 13.35
C LYS A 293 37.02 12.34 13.54
N VAL A 294 36.51 12.98 12.49
CA VAL A 294 36.05 14.37 12.50
C VAL A 294 34.62 14.39 11.91
N ARG A 295 33.66 14.85 12.69
CA ARG A 295 32.27 14.84 12.27
C ARG A 295 32.01 15.63 10.96
N ALA A 296 32.72 16.75 10.78
CA ALA A 296 32.60 17.55 9.56
C ALA A 296 33.06 16.83 8.29
N ASN A 297 33.94 15.82 8.42
CA ASN A 297 34.47 15.03 7.31
C ASN A 297 33.76 13.68 7.12
N GLU A 298 32.62 13.51 7.72
CA GLU A 298 31.86 12.27 7.74
C GLU A 298 31.61 11.69 6.32
N VAL A 299 31.22 12.53 5.37
CA VAL A 299 31.01 12.13 3.97
C VAL A 299 32.33 11.70 3.32
N ASN A 300 33.40 12.46 3.53
CA ASN A 300 34.71 12.11 2.97
C ASN A 300 35.23 10.80 3.54
N GLU A 301 35.01 10.54 4.81
CA GLU A 301 35.40 9.27 5.45
C GLU A 301 34.64 8.07 4.88
N CYS A 302 33.36 8.24 4.50
CA CYS A 302 32.63 7.21 3.76
C CYS A 302 33.30 6.85 2.44
N PHE A 303 33.72 7.85 1.67
CA PHE A 303 34.40 7.63 0.40
C PHE A 303 35.78 7.03 0.59
N ASN A 304 36.48 7.37 1.66
CA ASN A 304 37.77 6.76 2.00
C ASN A 304 37.62 5.26 2.26
N ILE A 305 36.59 4.87 2.96
CA ILE A 305 36.26 3.45 3.18
C ILE A 305 35.92 2.76 1.83
N TYR A 306 35.16 3.41 0.98
CA TYR A 306 34.86 2.90 -0.35
C TYR A 306 36.14 2.66 -1.17
N VAL A 307 37.05 3.61 -1.18
CA VAL A 307 38.33 3.47 -1.88
C VAL A 307 39.09 2.26 -1.33
N ALA A 308 39.14 2.09 -0.01
CA ALA A 308 39.86 1.00 0.64
C ALA A 308 39.27 -0.38 0.24
N ILE A 309 37.96 -0.53 0.27
CA ILE A 309 37.33 -1.82 -0.07
C ILE A 309 37.33 -2.11 -1.57
N SER A 310 37.38 -1.06 -2.40
CA SER A 310 37.49 -1.20 -3.87
C SER A 310 38.83 -1.78 -4.31
N LYS A 311 39.84 -1.73 -3.48
CA LYS A 311 41.15 -2.37 -3.72
C LYS A 311 41.06 -3.89 -3.55
N ILE A 312 40.18 -4.37 -2.71
CA ILE A 312 40.03 -5.80 -2.41
C ILE A 312 39.07 -6.47 -3.41
N TYR A 313 37.95 -5.83 -3.67
CA TYR A 313 36.86 -6.38 -4.49
C TYR A 313 36.51 -5.40 -5.60
N LYS A 314 36.26 -5.95 -6.79
CA LYS A 314 35.85 -5.16 -7.94
C LYS A 314 34.41 -4.67 -7.75
N SER A 315 34.20 -3.36 -7.89
CA SER A 315 32.88 -2.77 -7.80
C SER A 315 32.13 -2.84 -9.14
N HIS A 316 30.80 -2.94 -9.06
CA HIS A 316 29.94 -2.85 -10.22
C HIS A 316 29.78 -1.39 -10.62
N PRO A 317 30.20 -0.97 -11.83
CA PRO A 317 30.26 0.46 -12.18
C PRO A 317 28.91 1.15 -12.21
N ASP A 318 27.85 0.42 -12.53
CA ASP A 318 26.49 0.99 -12.70
C ASP A 318 25.65 0.94 -11.42
N ARG A 319 26.16 0.39 -10.32
CA ARG A 319 25.43 0.21 -9.06
C ARG A 319 25.97 0.98 -7.88
N LEU A 320 26.80 1.98 -8.14
CA LEU A 320 27.18 2.94 -7.09
C LEU A 320 26.03 3.92 -6.88
N ARG A 321 25.56 4.05 -5.63
CA ARG A 321 24.49 4.99 -5.26
C ARG A 321 24.99 5.92 -4.17
N ASP A 322 25.12 7.18 -4.50
CA ASP A 322 25.56 8.25 -3.58
C ASP A 322 24.35 8.91 -2.92
N TRP A 323 23.92 8.35 -1.81
CA TRP A 323 22.91 8.97 -0.94
C TRP A 323 23.53 9.85 0.14
N LEU A 324 24.82 10.19 0.03
CA LEU A 324 25.54 11.05 0.96
C LEU A 324 25.40 12.53 0.57
N ASN A 325 25.77 12.85 -0.66
CA ASN A 325 25.65 14.20 -1.21
C ASN A 325 24.21 14.53 -1.60
N HIS A 326 23.42 13.51 -1.94
CA HIS A 326 22.03 13.62 -2.35
C HIS A 326 21.17 12.67 -1.51
N PRO A 327 20.86 13.03 -0.25
CA PRO A 327 20.03 12.19 0.62
C PRO A 327 18.66 11.90 0.00
N LYS A 328 18.06 10.76 0.35
CA LYS A 328 16.67 10.47 -0.03
C LYS A 328 15.71 11.46 0.65
N ALA A 329 14.52 11.61 0.11
CA ALA A 329 13.48 12.49 0.64
C ALA A 329 13.14 12.25 2.11
N ASN A 330 13.31 11.01 2.59
CA ASN A 330 13.10 10.63 3.99
C ASN A 330 14.35 10.85 4.89
N GLY A 331 15.37 11.53 4.40
CA GLY A 331 16.59 11.81 5.13
C GLY A 331 17.64 10.70 5.12
N TYR A 332 17.38 9.59 4.44
CA TYR A 332 18.31 8.46 4.37
C TYR A 332 19.63 8.87 3.72
N GLN A 333 20.73 8.59 4.40
CA GLN A 333 22.09 8.82 3.92
C GLN A 333 22.92 7.54 4.04
N ALA A 334 23.58 7.16 2.98
CA ALA A 334 24.56 6.08 2.94
C ALA A 334 25.23 6.08 1.57
N LEU A 335 26.38 5.42 1.47
CA LEU A 335 27.00 5.08 0.19
C LEU A 335 26.72 3.60 -0.08
N HIS A 336 26.04 3.30 -1.18
CA HIS A 336 25.77 1.92 -1.59
C HIS A 336 26.71 1.52 -2.71
N VAL A 337 27.43 0.44 -2.49
CA VAL A 337 28.41 -0.13 -3.42
C VAL A 337 28.06 -1.59 -3.62
N THR A 338 28.14 -2.09 -4.85
CA THR A 338 28.01 -3.51 -5.14
C THR A 338 29.36 -4.08 -5.50
N LEU A 339 29.84 -5.06 -4.74
CA LEU A 339 31.16 -5.65 -4.89
C LEU A 339 31.05 -7.12 -5.29
N MET A 340 31.99 -7.57 -6.13
CA MET A 340 32.08 -8.99 -6.52
C MET A 340 32.85 -9.77 -5.47
N SER A 341 32.20 -10.75 -4.85
CA SER A 341 32.85 -11.67 -3.92
C SER A 341 33.72 -12.69 -4.65
N LYS A 342 34.63 -13.32 -3.92
CA LYS A 342 35.49 -14.39 -4.45
C LYS A 342 34.73 -15.61 -4.94
N GLN A 343 33.48 -15.78 -4.46
CA GLN A 343 32.58 -16.86 -4.88
C GLN A 343 31.76 -16.48 -6.13
N GLY A 344 32.05 -15.34 -6.76
CA GLY A 344 31.37 -14.90 -7.97
C GLY A 344 29.97 -14.32 -7.75
N ARG A 345 29.66 -13.86 -6.55
CA ARG A 345 28.37 -13.23 -6.21
C ARG A 345 28.54 -11.73 -6.00
N TRP A 346 27.61 -10.94 -6.54
CA TRP A 346 27.52 -9.52 -6.21
C TRP A 346 26.93 -9.34 -4.82
N ILE A 347 27.60 -8.55 -3.98
CA ILE A 347 27.15 -8.24 -2.62
C ILE A 347 27.05 -6.74 -2.48
N GLU A 348 25.88 -6.24 -2.05
CA GLU A 348 25.71 -4.84 -1.71
C GLU A 348 26.39 -4.53 -0.39
N VAL A 349 27.16 -3.46 -0.38
CA VAL A 349 27.79 -2.93 0.83
C VAL A 349 27.26 -1.52 1.04
N GLN A 350 26.69 -1.27 2.20
CA GLN A 350 26.20 0.04 2.62
C GLN A 350 27.18 0.62 3.62
N ILE A 351 27.76 1.78 3.27
CA ILE A 351 28.73 2.49 4.11
C ILE A 351 28.04 3.72 4.67
N ARG A 352 28.05 3.84 5.99
CA ARG A 352 27.45 4.97 6.69
C ARG A 352 28.07 5.19 8.07
N SER A 353 28.03 6.43 8.53
CA SER A 353 28.43 6.75 9.89
C SER A 353 27.41 6.29 10.92
N ASP A 354 27.78 6.35 12.19
CA ASP A 354 26.88 6.10 13.32
C ASP A 354 25.62 6.99 13.28
N ARG A 355 25.79 8.28 13.00
CA ARG A 355 24.68 9.23 12.85
C ARG A 355 23.75 8.85 11.67
N MET A 356 24.36 8.53 10.52
CA MET A 356 23.60 8.11 9.32
C MET A 356 22.83 6.81 9.57
N ASP A 357 23.42 5.89 10.33
CA ASP A 357 22.75 4.64 10.72
C ASP A 357 21.54 4.89 11.61
N GLU A 358 21.70 5.78 12.59
CA GLU A 358 20.58 6.16 13.46
C GLU A 358 19.44 6.81 12.67
N VAL A 359 19.77 7.72 11.74
CA VAL A 359 18.78 8.34 10.86
C VAL A 359 18.12 7.29 9.94
N ALA A 360 18.90 6.34 9.42
CA ALA A 360 18.37 5.28 8.56
C ALA A 360 17.37 4.37 9.30
N GLU A 361 17.62 4.07 10.58
CA GLU A 361 16.73 3.21 11.38
C GLU A 361 15.54 3.95 11.95
N LYS A 362 15.73 5.16 12.45
CA LYS A 362 14.74 5.94 13.20
C LYS A 362 14.12 7.11 12.43
N GLY A 363 14.67 7.45 11.26
CA GLY A 363 14.14 8.50 10.38
C GLY A 363 14.03 9.86 11.07
N PHE A 364 12.93 10.55 10.84
CA PHE A 364 12.65 11.87 11.43
C PHE A 364 12.68 11.87 12.96
N ALA A 365 12.35 10.75 13.59
CA ALA A 365 12.37 10.63 15.03
C ALA A 365 13.78 10.83 15.62
N ALA A 366 14.84 10.48 14.87
CA ALA A 366 16.21 10.75 15.28
C ALA A 366 16.49 12.26 15.39
N HIS A 367 15.85 13.09 14.58
CA HIS A 367 15.98 14.56 14.65
C HIS A 367 15.27 15.16 15.86
N TRP A 368 14.13 14.63 16.25
CA TRP A 368 13.40 15.06 17.45
C TRP A 368 14.19 14.87 18.73
N LYS A 369 15.01 13.83 18.77
CA LYS A 369 15.93 13.55 19.88
C LYS A 369 16.89 14.70 20.19
N TYR A 370 17.19 15.52 19.18
CA TYR A 370 18.11 16.66 19.31
C TYR A 370 17.39 18.00 19.49
N LYS A 371 16.06 18.07 19.32
CA LYS A 371 15.32 19.35 19.20
C LYS A 371 14.38 19.75 20.33
N GLU A 372 14.00 18.86 21.26
CA GLU A 372 13.07 19.22 22.36
C GLU A 372 13.63 20.32 23.30
N GLY A 373 14.81 20.86 23.05
CA GLY A 373 15.42 21.93 23.83
C GLY A 373 15.86 23.17 23.06
N ASN A 374 15.78 23.17 21.73
CA ASN A 374 16.20 24.32 20.89
C ASN A 374 15.11 24.67 19.89
N GLU A 375 14.39 25.77 20.14
CA GLU A 375 13.58 26.47 19.15
C GLU A 375 14.49 27.15 18.12
N GLY A 376 15.30 26.37 17.38
CA GLY A 376 16.19 26.89 16.37
C GLY A 376 15.82 26.38 14.99
N GLU A 377 16.28 27.05 13.98
CA GLU A 377 16.04 26.93 12.55
C GLU A 377 15.71 25.49 12.06
N TYR A 378 14.71 25.40 11.16
CA TYR A 378 14.35 24.15 10.47
C TYR A 378 15.55 23.62 9.68
N THR A 379 15.84 22.32 9.82
CA THR A 379 16.83 21.63 8.98
C THR A 379 16.28 21.49 7.55
N GLU A 380 17.15 21.21 6.57
CA GLU A 380 16.72 20.91 5.19
C GLU A 380 15.69 19.77 5.14
N ASP A 381 15.85 18.75 5.98
CA ASP A 381 14.94 17.61 6.08
C ASP A 381 13.54 18.01 6.54
N GLU A 382 13.43 18.99 7.45
CA GLU A 382 12.15 19.52 7.90
C GLU A 382 11.47 20.37 6.82
N ASN A 383 12.24 21.12 6.03
CA ASN A 383 11.72 21.87 4.90
C ASN A 383 11.16 20.91 3.83
N GLU A 384 11.84 19.83 3.53
CA GLU A 384 11.34 18.80 2.63
C GLU A 384 10.05 18.16 3.15
N LEU A 385 9.98 17.88 4.45
CA LEU A 385 8.78 17.33 5.08
C LEU A 385 7.61 18.35 4.97
N ASN A 386 7.87 19.63 5.24
CA ASN A 386 6.86 20.68 5.12
C ASN A 386 6.38 20.85 3.68
N ASP A 387 7.28 20.77 2.69
CA ASP A 387 6.95 20.80 1.28
C ASP A 387 6.08 19.61 0.88
N TRP A 388 6.42 18.41 1.37
CA TRP A 388 5.63 17.22 1.17
C TRP A 388 4.24 17.35 1.80
N LEU A 389 4.13 17.84 3.04
CA LEU A 389 2.86 18.08 3.71
C LEU A 389 2.02 19.11 2.95
N SER A 390 2.64 20.15 2.42
CA SER A 390 1.99 21.15 1.58
C SER A 390 1.41 20.52 0.31
N THR A 391 2.16 19.64 -0.35
CA THR A 391 1.69 18.88 -1.51
C THR A 391 0.51 17.97 -1.16
N ILE A 392 0.57 17.29 -0.03
CA ILE A 392 -0.53 16.45 0.46
C ILE A 392 -1.77 17.29 0.73
N LYS A 393 -1.63 18.48 1.33
CA LYS A 393 -2.75 19.41 1.54
C LYS A 393 -3.41 19.82 0.23
N GLU A 394 -2.64 20.12 -0.80
CA GLU A 394 -3.18 20.47 -2.13
C GLU A 394 -3.99 19.29 -2.69
N ILE A 395 -3.52 18.06 -2.54
CA ILE A 395 -4.24 16.87 -2.98
C ILE A 395 -5.54 16.70 -2.18
N LEU A 396 -5.51 16.96 -0.88
CA LEU A 396 -6.67 16.84 0.01
C LEU A 396 -7.75 17.87 -0.22
N ASP A 397 -7.38 19.08 -0.65
CA ASP A 397 -8.31 20.17 -0.91
C ASP A 397 -9.10 19.97 -2.21
N ASP A 398 -8.62 19.10 -3.10
CA ASP A 398 -9.36 18.72 -4.30
C ASP A 398 -10.44 17.69 -3.97
N PRO A 399 -11.72 17.92 -4.38
CA PRO A 399 -12.76 16.93 -4.19
C PRO A 399 -12.47 15.68 -5.00
N GLN A 400 -12.22 14.56 -4.34
CA GLN A 400 -11.96 13.28 -4.99
C GLN A 400 -13.28 12.49 -5.10
N PRO A 401 -13.69 12.07 -6.31
CA PRO A 401 -14.94 11.36 -6.50
C PRO A 401 -14.88 9.91 -6.01
N ASP A 402 -13.67 9.31 -5.93
CA ASP A 402 -13.47 7.91 -5.55
C ASP A 402 -12.40 7.80 -4.48
N ALA A 403 -12.74 7.11 -3.37
CA ALA A 403 -11.83 6.82 -2.27
C ALA A 403 -10.60 6.02 -2.70
N MET A 404 -10.76 5.10 -3.64
CA MET A 404 -9.65 4.26 -4.13
C MET A 404 -8.65 5.06 -4.96
N ASP A 405 -9.14 5.98 -5.81
CA ASP A 405 -8.27 6.87 -6.60
C ASP A 405 -7.45 7.79 -5.69
N PHE A 406 -8.07 8.30 -4.64
CA PHE A 406 -7.40 9.12 -3.64
C PHE A 406 -6.27 8.34 -2.95
N LEU A 407 -6.54 7.12 -2.50
CA LEU A 407 -5.54 6.27 -1.86
C LEU A 407 -4.38 5.93 -2.81
N ASP A 408 -4.67 5.64 -4.07
CA ASP A 408 -3.63 5.37 -5.08
C ASP A 408 -2.75 6.60 -5.33
N ALA A 409 -3.32 7.79 -5.41
CA ALA A 409 -2.58 9.02 -5.59
C ALA A 409 -1.62 9.29 -4.42
N ILE A 410 -2.09 9.08 -3.19
CA ILE A 410 -1.27 9.23 -1.99
C ILE A 410 -0.16 8.17 -1.95
N LYS A 411 -0.46 6.93 -2.27
CA LYS A 411 0.52 5.84 -2.29
C LYS A 411 1.67 6.12 -3.25
N LEU A 412 1.39 6.63 -4.44
CA LEU A 412 2.41 7.03 -5.41
C LEU A 412 3.38 8.06 -4.83
N ASN A 413 2.88 9.00 -4.04
CA ASN A 413 3.71 10.00 -3.39
C ASN A 413 4.59 9.42 -2.28
N LEU A 414 4.10 8.44 -1.54
CA LEU A 414 4.79 7.87 -0.38
C LEU A 414 5.96 6.94 -0.75
N TYR A 415 5.90 6.27 -1.90
CA TYR A 415 6.89 5.25 -2.30
C TYR A 415 7.86 5.70 -3.40
N ALA A 416 7.71 6.89 -3.93
CA ALA A 416 8.53 7.32 -5.06
C ALA A 416 10.01 7.45 -4.69
N SER A 417 10.88 6.75 -5.43
CA SER A 417 12.31 7.10 -5.50
C SER A 417 12.45 8.39 -6.32
N GLU A 418 13.52 9.14 -6.12
CA GLU A 418 13.66 10.48 -6.69
C GLU A 418 14.68 10.52 -7.82
N ILE A 419 14.41 11.41 -8.79
CA ILE A 419 15.34 11.81 -9.83
C ILE A 419 15.58 13.33 -9.76
N PHE A 420 16.73 13.78 -10.26
CA PHE A 420 17.07 15.19 -10.37
C PHE A 420 16.99 15.63 -11.82
N VAL A 421 16.17 16.65 -12.08
CA VAL A 421 15.93 17.21 -13.42
C VAL A 421 16.31 18.67 -13.42
N PHE A 422 16.93 19.12 -14.50
CA PHE A 422 17.40 20.52 -14.63
C PHE A 422 16.46 21.31 -15.52
N THR A 423 16.16 22.54 -15.10
CA THR A 423 15.52 23.54 -15.98
C THR A 423 16.55 24.09 -16.97
N PRO A 424 16.12 24.76 -18.07
CA PRO A 424 17.05 25.41 -18.99
C PRO A 424 17.99 26.44 -18.34
N LYS A 425 17.56 27.02 -17.22
CA LYS A 425 18.37 27.96 -16.43
C LYS A 425 19.35 27.29 -15.47
N GLY A 426 19.36 25.94 -15.42
CA GLY A 426 20.22 25.17 -14.55
C GLY A 426 19.71 24.94 -13.13
N GLU A 427 18.46 25.33 -12.84
CA GLU A 427 17.83 25.04 -11.55
C GLU A 427 17.56 23.54 -11.43
N ILE A 428 17.82 22.95 -10.26
CA ILE A 428 17.60 21.54 -9.99
C ILE A 428 16.18 21.36 -9.42
N LYS A 429 15.41 20.47 -10.01
CA LYS A 429 14.10 20.04 -9.49
C LYS A 429 14.16 18.55 -9.14
N THR A 430 13.74 18.22 -7.93
CA THR A 430 13.62 16.84 -7.49
C THR A 430 12.24 16.32 -7.84
N MET A 431 12.19 15.16 -8.48
CA MET A 431 10.93 14.54 -8.90
C MET A 431 10.91 13.05 -8.61
N PRO A 432 9.72 12.44 -8.43
CA PRO A 432 9.61 11.00 -8.33
C PRO A 432 10.15 10.29 -9.57
N ALA A 433 10.82 9.16 -9.39
CA ALA A 433 11.27 8.32 -10.50
C ALA A 433 10.06 7.83 -11.32
N GLY A 434 10.23 7.70 -12.61
CA GLY A 434 9.16 7.32 -13.53
C GLY A 434 8.30 8.49 -14.01
N CYS A 435 8.57 9.72 -13.55
CA CYS A 435 7.87 10.92 -14.00
C CYS A 435 8.14 11.23 -15.47
N THR A 436 7.12 11.73 -16.12
CA THR A 436 7.16 12.13 -17.52
C THR A 436 7.42 13.63 -17.68
N ALA A 437 7.64 14.07 -18.91
CA ALA A 437 7.74 15.50 -19.23
C ALA A 437 6.51 16.27 -18.78
N LEU A 438 5.32 15.69 -18.90
CA LEU A 438 4.08 16.29 -18.44
C LEU A 438 4.03 16.45 -16.91
N ASP A 439 4.51 15.45 -16.16
CA ASP A 439 4.67 15.55 -14.72
C ASP A 439 5.53 16.75 -14.33
N PHE A 440 6.63 16.94 -15.04
CA PHE A 440 7.55 18.06 -14.84
C PHE A 440 6.85 19.42 -15.10
N ALA A 441 6.06 19.49 -16.16
CA ALA A 441 5.31 20.71 -16.51
C ALA A 441 4.35 21.11 -15.37
N PHE A 442 3.61 20.15 -14.82
CA PHE A 442 2.72 20.40 -13.68
C PHE A 442 3.47 20.74 -12.39
N GLN A 443 4.68 20.19 -12.23
CA GLN A 443 5.53 20.49 -11.08
C GLN A 443 5.96 21.97 -11.08
N ILE A 444 6.25 22.54 -12.25
CA ILE A 444 6.65 23.94 -12.38
C ILE A 444 5.44 24.85 -12.15
N HIS A 445 4.38 24.66 -12.92
CA HIS A 445 3.16 25.46 -12.82
C HIS A 445 1.98 24.75 -13.48
N THR A 446 0.81 24.88 -12.89
CA THR A 446 -0.43 24.28 -13.44
C THR A 446 -0.73 24.75 -14.86
N PHE A 447 -0.48 26.03 -15.17
CA PHE A 447 -0.66 26.57 -16.53
C PHE A 447 0.23 25.86 -17.54
N LEU A 448 1.50 25.65 -17.22
CA LEU A 448 2.44 24.94 -18.09
C LEU A 448 1.99 23.51 -18.34
N GLY A 449 1.54 22.81 -17.30
CA GLY A 449 1.01 21.47 -17.42
C GLY A 449 -0.23 21.39 -18.28
N SER A 450 -1.18 22.28 -18.06
CA SER A 450 -2.45 22.32 -18.80
C SER A 450 -2.29 22.60 -20.29
N HIS A 451 -1.28 23.37 -20.66
CA HIS A 451 -1.04 23.82 -22.03
C HIS A 451 0.17 23.13 -22.68
N CYS A 452 0.73 22.12 -22.04
CA CYS A 452 1.92 21.43 -22.52
C CYS A 452 1.61 20.64 -23.80
N ILE A 453 2.43 20.84 -24.84
CA ILE A 453 2.33 20.13 -26.11
C ILE A 453 3.49 19.17 -26.33
N GLY A 454 4.53 19.28 -25.55
CA GLY A 454 5.74 18.48 -25.63
C GLY A 454 6.85 19.11 -24.83
N ALA A 455 8.04 18.55 -24.96
CA ALA A 455 9.22 19.06 -24.28
C ALA A 455 10.47 18.84 -25.13
N LYS A 456 11.52 19.61 -24.84
CA LYS A 456 12.87 19.32 -25.30
C LYS A 456 13.66 18.76 -24.12
N VAL A 457 14.09 17.51 -24.24
CA VAL A 457 14.93 16.85 -23.24
C VAL A 457 16.34 16.75 -23.83
N ASN A 458 17.29 17.41 -23.18
CA ASN A 458 18.66 17.50 -23.68
C ASN A 458 18.70 18.00 -25.13
N HIS A 459 17.90 19.01 -25.42
CA HIS A 459 17.73 19.68 -26.73
C HIS A 459 17.02 18.83 -27.81
N LYS A 460 16.49 17.66 -27.47
CA LYS A 460 15.72 16.81 -28.40
C LYS A 460 14.23 16.91 -28.09
N LEU A 461 13.43 17.07 -29.13
CA LEU A 461 11.98 17.11 -29.01
C LEU A 461 11.44 15.73 -28.59
N VAL A 462 10.64 15.70 -27.53
CA VAL A 462 10.03 14.48 -27.01
C VAL A 462 8.54 14.71 -26.73
N PRO A 463 7.72 13.63 -26.74
CA PRO A 463 6.31 13.73 -26.41
C PRO A 463 6.08 13.94 -24.90
N LEU A 464 4.84 14.27 -24.55
CA LEU A 464 4.39 14.47 -23.15
C LEU A 464 4.67 13.24 -22.27
N SER A 465 4.57 12.07 -22.84
CA SER A 465 4.71 10.77 -22.16
C SER A 465 6.16 10.32 -21.97
N HIS A 466 7.11 11.09 -22.45
CA HIS A 466 8.54 10.73 -22.33
C HIS A 466 8.96 10.65 -20.85
N LYS A 467 9.52 9.52 -20.45
CA LYS A 467 10.00 9.32 -19.08
C LYS A 467 11.35 9.99 -18.87
N LEU A 468 11.43 10.82 -17.85
CA LEU A 468 12.65 11.56 -17.51
C LEU A 468 13.61 10.69 -16.71
N GLN A 469 14.89 10.97 -16.87
CA GLN A 469 15.99 10.35 -16.13
C GLN A 469 16.77 11.41 -15.38
N SER A 470 17.47 11.01 -14.29
CA SER A 470 18.35 11.91 -13.57
C SER A 470 19.40 12.53 -14.49
N GLY A 471 19.57 13.83 -14.37
CA GLY A 471 20.50 14.59 -15.18
C GLY A 471 19.92 15.20 -16.45
N ASP A 472 18.67 14.89 -16.78
CA ASP A 472 18.01 15.46 -17.95
C ASP A 472 17.77 16.97 -17.76
N GLN A 473 18.03 17.74 -18.82
CA GLN A 473 17.65 19.15 -18.91
C GLN A 473 16.35 19.23 -19.74
N VAL A 474 15.31 19.79 -19.13
CA VAL A 474 13.95 19.76 -19.70
C VAL A 474 13.43 21.18 -19.94
N GLU A 475 13.04 21.44 -21.17
CA GLU A 475 12.34 22.66 -21.57
C GLU A 475 10.90 22.32 -21.99
N ILE A 476 9.91 22.89 -21.32
CA ILE A 476 8.51 22.61 -21.62
C ILE A 476 8.03 23.50 -22.75
N LEU A 477 7.35 22.91 -23.73
CA LEU A 477 6.73 23.59 -24.84
C LEU A 477 5.22 23.67 -24.63
N THR A 478 4.65 24.85 -24.80
CA THR A 478 3.23 25.11 -24.56
C THR A 478 2.53 25.69 -25.78
N SER A 479 1.22 25.51 -25.84
CA SER A 479 0.34 26.18 -26.81
C SER A 479 -0.94 26.58 -26.13
N LYS A 480 -1.42 27.82 -26.43
CA LYS A 480 -2.67 28.32 -25.89
C LYS A 480 -3.90 27.53 -26.29
N SER A 481 -3.80 26.77 -27.40
CA SER A 481 -4.89 25.96 -27.92
C SER A 481 -4.93 24.55 -27.29
N GLN A 482 -3.92 24.17 -26.50
CA GLN A 482 -3.88 22.87 -25.86
C GLN A 482 -4.84 22.82 -24.66
N HIS A 483 -5.52 21.68 -24.52
CA HIS A 483 -6.42 21.38 -23.42
C HIS A 483 -6.02 20.07 -22.75
N VAL A 484 -6.30 19.95 -21.45
CA VAL A 484 -6.07 18.71 -20.71
C VAL A 484 -6.95 17.61 -21.30
N GLN A 485 -6.34 16.43 -21.54
CA GLN A 485 -7.01 15.28 -22.15
C GLN A 485 -7.10 14.14 -21.13
N GLU A 486 -8.17 13.34 -21.22
CA GLU A 486 -8.41 12.20 -20.33
C GLU A 486 -7.25 11.19 -20.36
N GLU A 487 -6.64 10.98 -21.52
CA GLU A 487 -5.54 10.04 -21.74
C GLU A 487 -4.29 10.37 -20.93
N TRP A 488 -4.12 11.61 -20.53
CA TRP A 488 -2.95 12.07 -19.77
C TRP A 488 -2.81 11.40 -18.41
N VAL A 489 -3.94 11.00 -17.80
CA VAL A 489 -3.95 10.27 -16.53
C VAL A 489 -3.19 8.93 -16.63
N ASN A 490 -3.19 8.32 -17.82
CA ASN A 490 -2.63 6.98 -18.01
C ASN A 490 -1.10 6.93 -18.00
N PHE A 491 -0.42 8.04 -18.33
CA PHE A 491 1.04 8.03 -18.39
C PHE A 491 1.74 8.92 -17.35
N VAL A 492 1.02 9.81 -16.65
CA VAL A 492 1.63 10.58 -15.57
C VAL A 492 1.82 9.70 -14.34
N SER A 493 2.91 9.94 -13.62
CA SER A 493 3.29 9.15 -12.45
C SER A 493 3.17 9.90 -11.13
N SER A 494 3.26 11.25 -11.14
CA SER A 494 3.19 12.01 -9.90
C SER A 494 1.75 12.18 -9.42
N ALA A 495 1.58 12.12 -8.10
CA ALA A 495 0.29 12.39 -7.46
C ALA A 495 -0.21 13.80 -7.76
N LYS A 496 0.71 14.78 -7.81
CA LYS A 496 0.39 16.18 -8.13
C LYS A 496 -0.18 16.32 -9.54
N ALA A 497 0.46 15.73 -10.55
CA ALA A 497 -0.01 15.80 -11.93
C ALA A 497 -1.36 15.09 -12.08
N LYS A 498 -1.53 13.90 -11.53
CA LYS A 498 -2.81 13.17 -11.56
C LYS A 498 -3.93 13.97 -10.93
N SER A 499 -3.69 14.53 -9.76
CA SER A 499 -4.67 15.33 -9.03
C SER A 499 -5.08 16.57 -9.82
N LYS A 500 -4.12 17.31 -10.38
CA LYS A 500 -4.38 18.51 -11.18
C LYS A 500 -5.14 18.19 -12.46
N ILE A 501 -4.76 17.12 -13.16
CA ILE A 501 -5.44 16.69 -14.39
C ILE A 501 -6.90 16.32 -14.09
N LEU A 502 -7.13 15.51 -13.06
CA LEU A 502 -8.47 15.11 -12.68
C LEU A 502 -9.34 16.29 -12.23
N ALA A 503 -8.78 17.26 -11.51
CA ALA A 503 -9.47 18.46 -11.09
C ALA A 503 -9.91 19.31 -12.30
N ILE A 504 -9.01 19.49 -13.28
CA ILE A 504 -9.30 20.25 -14.50
C ILE A 504 -10.38 19.54 -15.34
N LEU A 505 -10.27 18.22 -15.52
CA LEU A 505 -11.26 17.44 -16.27
C LEU A 505 -12.64 17.50 -15.61
N ARG A 506 -12.72 17.45 -14.29
CA ARG A 506 -14.00 17.59 -13.57
C ARG A 506 -14.61 18.97 -13.74
N ARG A 507 -13.79 20.01 -13.64
CA ARG A 507 -14.24 21.38 -13.86
C ARG A 507 -14.77 21.55 -15.28
N ASP A 508 -14.03 21.09 -16.29
CA ASP A 508 -14.44 21.15 -17.70
C ASP A 508 -15.74 20.36 -17.92
N SER A 509 -15.84 19.19 -17.33
CA SER A 509 -17.03 18.34 -17.38
C SER A 509 -18.24 19.05 -16.75
N ARG A 510 -18.06 19.71 -15.60
CA ARG A 510 -19.13 20.49 -14.94
C ARG A 510 -19.60 21.66 -15.78
N GLU A 511 -18.70 22.37 -16.43
CA GLU A 511 -19.05 23.48 -17.34
C GLU A 511 -19.85 22.95 -18.53
N VAL A 512 -19.44 21.84 -19.12
CA VAL A 512 -20.15 21.20 -20.23
C VAL A 512 -21.53 20.72 -19.77
N GLN A 513 -21.60 20.09 -18.59
CA GLN A 513 -22.89 19.65 -18.02
C GLN A 513 -23.84 20.79 -17.76
N LYS A 514 -23.33 21.90 -17.23
CA LYS A 514 -24.14 23.12 -16.99
C LYS A 514 -24.64 23.73 -18.30
N LYS A 515 -23.81 23.73 -19.32
CA LYS A 515 -24.20 24.20 -20.66
C LYS A 515 -25.29 23.27 -21.24
N GLY A 516 -25.16 21.95 -21.06
CA GLY A 516 -26.16 20.98 -21.48
C GLY A 516 -27.48 21.13 -20.74
N GLU A 517 -27.43 21.37 -19.43
CA GLU A 517 -28.61 21.67 -18.63
C GLU A 517 -29.36 22.90 -19.10
N ASN A 518 -28.61 23.97 -19.44
CA ASN A 518 -29.18 25.19 -19.98
C ASN A 518 -29.81 24.94 -21.35
N ILE A 519 -29.18 24.18 -22.22
CA ILE A 519 -29.73 23.78 -23.54
C ILE A 519 -31.07 23.04 -23.35
N LEU A 520 -31.12 22.07 -22.43
CA LEU A 520 -32.32 21.32 -22.12
C LEU A 520 -33.43 22.25 -21.58
N THR A 521 -33.10 23.13 -20.64
CA THR A 521 -34.05 24.06 -20.02
C THR A 521 -34.68 24.99 -21.06
N GLU A 522 -33.88 25.54 -21.97
CA GLU A 522 -34.37 26.40 -23.04
C GLU A 522 -35.24 25.64 -24.04
N TRP A 523 -34.85 24.43 -24.42
CA TRP A 523 -35.61 23.59 -25.34
C TRP A 523 -36.95 23.20 -24.76
N LEU A 524 -37.00 22.81 -23.47
CA LEU A 524 -38.23 22.47 -22.75
C LEU A 524 -39.16 23.70 -22.66
N LYS A 525 -38.58 24.87 -22.39
CA LYS A 525 -39.35 26.12 -22.34
C LYS A 525 -39.97 26.49 -23.69
N LYS A 526 -39.24 26.30 -24.79
CA LYS A 526 -39.75 26.49 -26.14
C LYS A 526 -40.92 25.57 -26.48
N ASN A 527 -40.92 24.38 -25.95
CA ASN A 527 -41.94 23.34 -26.20
C ASN A 527 -43.03 23.29 -25.13
N SER A 528 -43.03 24.29 -24.24
CA SER A 528 -44.04 24.41 -23.15
C SER A 528 -44.07 23.21 -22.22
N ILE A 529 -42.93 22.60 -21.96
CA ILE A 529 -42.75 21.48 -21.03
C ILE A 529 -42.04 21.99 -19.80
N GLU A 530 -42.54 21.63 -18.62
CA GLU A 530 -41.92 21.99 -17.36
C GLU A 530 -40.76 21.04 -17.05
N MET A 531 -39.63 21.56 -16.58
CA MET A 531 -38.45 20.81 -16.16
C MET A 531 -38.79 20.01 -14.90
N SER A 532 -38.61 18.70 -14.95
CA SER A 532 -38.81 17.81 -13.80
C SER A 532 -37.87 16.63 -13.88
N ALA A 533 -37.66 15.95 -12.75
CA ALA A 533 -36.87 14.72 -12.70
C ALA A 533 -37.43 13.64 -13.63
N SER A 534 -38.78 13.54 -13.76
CA SER A 534 -39.47 12.63 -14.65
C SER A 534 -39.13 12.87 -16.12
N VAL A 535 -39.07 14.13 -16.56
CA VAL A 535 -38.70 14.52 -17.93
C VAL A 535 -37.24 14.12 -18.23
N VAL A 536 -36.35 14.40 -17.32
CA VAL A 536 -34.91 14.03 -17.46
C VAL A 536 -34.77 12.52 -17.53
N ASP A 537 -35.45 11.78 -16.68
CA ASP A 537 -35.43 10.28 -16.69
C ASP A 537 -35.94 9.71 -17.99
N ARG A 538 -37.03 10.27 -18.56
CA ARG A 538 -37.54 9.86 -19.86
C ARG A 538 -36.59 10.07 -21.01
N LEU A 539 -35.91 11.24 -21.02
CA LEU A 539 -34.90 11.53 -22.03
C LEU A 539 -33.68 10.62 -21.88
N CYS A 540 -33.25 10.35 -20.65
CA CYS A 540 -32.18 9.39 -20.37
C CYS A 540 -32.57 8.00 -20.91
N ASP A 541 -33.81 7.55 -20.65
CA ASP A 541 -34.32 6.27 -21.14
C ASP A 541 -34.37 6.23 -22.66
N PHE A 542 -34.80 7.28 -23.28
CA PHE A 542 -34.93 7.36 -24.75
C PHE A 542 -33.52 7.28 -25.43
N HIS A 543 -32.50 7.87 -24.83
CA HIS A 543 -31.15 7.90 -25.37
C HIS A 543 -30.23 6.81 -24.78
N ASN A 544 -30.76 5.87 -24.01
CA ASN A 544 -29.99 4.79 -23.34
C ASN A 544 -28.89 5.29 -22.42
N ILE A 545 -29.16 6.30 -21.65
CA ILE A 545 -28.23 6.94 -20.72
C ILE A 545 -28.62 6.58 -19.27
N GLN A 546 -27.65 6.22 -18.45
CA GLN A 546 -27.90 5.76 -17.08
C GLN A 546 -28.00 6.89 -16.05
N LYS A 547 -27.31 8.01 -16.28
CA LYS A 547 -27.21 9.13 -15.31
C LYS A 547 -27.61 10.44 -15.96
N PRO A 548 -28.34 11.32 -15.23
CA PRO A 548 -28.68 12.67 -15.72
C PRO A 548 -27.45 13.50 -16.11
N GLU A 549 -26.35 13.38 -15.40
CA GLU A 549 -25.10 14.08 -15.67
C GLU A 549 -24.54 13.75 -17.05
N THR A 550 -24.64 12.49 -17.45
CA THR A 550 -24.19 12.02 -18.77
C THR A 550 -25.09 12.60 -19.89
N LEU A 551 -26.39 12.73 -19.65
CA LEU A 551 -27.30 13.39 -20.58
C LEU A 551 -26.92 14.86 -20.76
N PHE A 552 -26.71 15.60 -19.68
CA PHE A 552 -26.33 17.01 -19.73
C PHE A 552 -24.99 17.20 -20.44
N GLN A 553 -24.05 16.33 -20.19
CA GLN A 553 -22.75 16.36 -20.87
C GLN A 553 -22.87 16.14 -22.37
N SER A 554 -23.67 15.16 -22.78
CA SER A 554 -23.91 14.84 -24.18
C SER A 554 -24.66 15.97 -24.92
N LEU A 555 -25.53 16.69 -24.22
CA LEU A 555 -26.19 17.89 -24.75
C LEU A 555 -25.20 19.07 -24.84
N GLY A 556 -24.33 19.21 -23.84
CA GLY A 556 -23.34 20.31 -23.80
C GLY A 556 -22.28 20.18 -24.89
N ASP A 557 -21.81 18.97 -25.21
CA ASP A 557 -20.84 18.71 -26.29
C ASP A 557 -21.49 18.42 -27.64
N HIS A 558 -22.80 18.64 -27.75
CA HIS A 558 -23.56 18.46 -29.00
C HIS A 558 -23.52 17.03 -29.60
N GLN A 559 -23.26 16.02 -28.79
CA GLN A 559 -23.37 14.62 -29.18
C GLN A 559 -24.84 14.20 -29.32
N ILE A 560 -25.71 14.80 -28.53
CA ILE A 560 -27.15 14.68 -28.62
C ILE A 560 -27.73 16.02 -28.96
N ILE A 561 -28.55 16.06 -30.00
CA ILE A 561 -29.31 17.26 -30.42
C ILE A 561 -30.80 16.93 -30.21
N LEU A 562 -31.44 17.76 -29.38
CA LEU A 562 -32.87 17.60 -29.10
C LEU A 562 -33.71 17.99 -30.33
N GLY A 563 -34.64 17.14 -30.68
CA GLY A 563 -35.50 17.31 -31.85
C GLY A 563 -36.91 16.79 -31.65
N ASP A 564 -37.65 16.65 -32.78
CA ASP A 564 -39.08 16.24 -32.77
C ASP A 564 -39.28 14.87 -32.14
N LYS A 565 -38.36 13.94 -32.28
CA LYS A 565 -38.44 12.60 -31.67
C LYS A 565 -38.40 12.65 -30.15
N ASP A 566 -37.59 13.55 -29.60
CA ASP A 566 -37.52 13.79 -28.16
C ASP A 566 -38.82 14.38 -27.63
N PHE A 567 -39.39 15.29 -28.37
CA PHE A 567 -40.68 15.91 -28.04
C PHE A 567 -41.81 14.86 -28.06
N ASP A 568 -41.85 14.00 -29.08
CA ASP A 568 -42.83 12.92 -29.19
C ASP A 568 -42.71 11.93 -28.02
N GLU A 569 -41.48 11.59 -27.62
CA GLU A 569 -41.26 10.68 -26.48
C GLU A 569 -41.76 11.31 -25.17
N LEU A 570 -41.60 12.60 -24.96
CA LEU A 570 -42.07 13.30 -23.76
C LEU A 570 -43.59 13.49 -23.76
N GLN A 571 -44.23 13.54 -24.93
CA GLN A 571 -45.69 13.63 -25.09
C GLN A 571 -46.37 12.26 -25.12
N GLY A 572 -45.62 11.21 -25.34
CA GLY A 572 -46.14 9.86 -25.39
C GLY A 572 -46.56 9.30 -24.03
N LYS A 573 -47.36 8.22 -24.05
CA LYS A 573 -47.76 7.50 -22.83
C LYS A 573 -46.51 6.95 -22.15
N PRO A 574 -46.40 7.00 -20.80
CA PRO A 574 -45.25 6.44 -20.11
C PRO A 574 -45.11 4.97 -20.49
N LYS A 575 -43.93 4.60 -21.05
CA LYS A 575 -43.58 3.19 -21.28
C LYS A 575 -43.57 2.49 -19.93
N LYS A 576 -44.31 1.38 -19.86
CA LYS A 576 -44.34 0.54 -18.66
C LYS A 576 -42.94 0.16 -18.23
N GLN A 577 -42.73 0.04 -16.92
CA GLN A 577 -41.48 -0.30 -16.21
C GLN A 577 -40.62 -1.45 -16.79
N GLN A 578 -41.09 -2.16 -17.83
CA GLN A 578 -40.33 -3.19 -18.53
C GLN A 578 -39.04 -2.67 -19.18
N ALA A 579 -38.98 -1.39 -19.54
CA ALA A 579 -37.80 -0.78 -20.13
C ALA A 579 -36.65 -0.52 -19.11
N SER A 580 -37.02 -0.26 -17.84
CA SER A 580 -36.01 -0.03 -16.80
C SER A 580 -35.38 -1.34 -16.28
N SER A 581 -36.17 -2.45 -16.26
CA SER A 581 -35.62 -3.76 -15.94
C SER A 581 -34.67 -4.25 -17.05
N TRP A 582 -34.93 -3.87 -18.30
CA TRP A 582 -34.11 -4.23 -19.44
C TRP A 582 -32.73 -3.57 -19.42
N ARG A 583 -32.63 -2.35 -18.91
CA ARG A 583 -31.36 -1.63 -18.76
C ARG A 583 -30.43 -2.20 -17.72
N ASN A 584 -30.98 -2.67 -16.62
CA ASN A 584 -30.21 -3.36 -15.61
C ASN A 584 -29.61 -4.67 -16.13
N TYR A 585 -30.22 -5.22 -17.23
CA TYR A 585 -29.78 -6.45 -17.84
C TYR A 585 -28.81 -6.29 -19.00
N ILE A 586 -28.85 -5.19 -19.78
CA ILE A 586 -28.03 -5.00 -20.98
C ILE A 586 -26.50 -4.98 -20.70
N PRO A 587 -26.00 -4.22 -19.73
CA PRO A 587 -24.55 -4.28 -19.44
C PRO A 587 -24.12 -5.62 -18.86
N PHE A 588 -25.05 -6.32 -18.23
CA PHE A 588 -24.82 -7.62 -17.60
C PHE A 588 -24.86 -8.75 -18.64
N LEU A 589 -25.82 -8.72 -19.57
CA LEU A 589 -25.94 -9.69 -20.65
C LEU A 589 -24.88 -9.57 -21.71
N GLY A 590 -24.39 -8.35 -22.00
CA GLY A 590 -23.33 -8.13 -22.97
C GLY A 590 -21.96 -8.65 -22.53
N LYS A 591 -21.67 -8.58 -21.23
CA LYS A 591 -20.42 -9.08 -20.63
C LYS A 591 -20.48 -10.53 -20.21
N SER A 592 -21.67 -11.04 -19.90
CA SER A 592 -21.85 -12.40 -19.41
C SER A 592 -22.09 -13.43 -20.51
N LYS A 593 -22.53 -13.02 -21.71
CA LYS A 593 -22.82 -13.94 -22.82
C LYS A 593 -21.61 -14.74 -23.31
N GLU A 594 -20.41 -14.15 -23.26
CA GLU A 594 -19.18 -14.84 -23.65
C GLU A 594 -18.66 -15.79 -22.58
N LYS A 595 -18.96 -15.51 -21.31
CA LYS A 595 -18.42 -16.28 -20.16
C LYS A 595 -19.41 -17.33 -19.63
N THR A 596 -20.70 -17.14 -19.80
CA THR A 596 -21.73 -18.03 -19.23
C THR A 596 -22.10 -19.21 -20.11
N GLN A 597 -21.80 -19.20 -21.41
CA GLN A 597 -22.04 -20.33 -22.30
C GLN A 597 -21.25 -21.59 -21.92
N GLU A 598 -20.14 -21.42 -21.19
CA GLU A 598 -19.26 -22.51 -20.78
C GLU A 598 -19.53 -23.03 -19.36
N LYS A 599 -20.17 -22.25 -18.48
CA LYS A 599 -20.32 -22.58 -17.05
C LYS A 599 -21.74 -22.86 -16.58
N GLY A 600 -22.72 -22.85 -17.49
CA GLY A 600 -24.13 -22.83 -17.08
C GLY A 600 -24.53 -21.43 -16.60
N ILE A 601 -25.61 -20.90 -17.15
CA ILE A 601 -26.08 -19.55 -16.89
C ILE A 601 -26.53 -19.43 -15.43
N VAL A 602 -25.72 -18.73 -14.61
CA VAL A 602 -26.18 -18.28 -13.30
C VAL A 602 -27.06 -17.06 -13.52
N LYS A 603 -28.34 -17.21 -13.30
CA LYS A 603 -29.28 -16.09 -13.33
C LYS A 603 -28.93 -15.15 -12.19
N PRO A 604 -28.92 -13.80 -12.40
CA PRO A 604 -28.69 -12.85 -11.31
C PRO A 604 -29.60 -13.05 -10.10
N GLN A 605 -30.74 -13.68 -10.29
CA GLN A 605 -31.72 -14.02 -9.27
C GLN A 605 -31.24 -15.13 -8.32
N ASP A 606 -30.28 -15.95 -8.73
CA ASP A 606 -29.74 -17.06 -7.94
C ASP A 606 -28.52 -16.66 -7.10
N LEU A 607 -28.04 -15.40 -7.21
CA LEU A 607 -26.95 -14.90 -6.43
C LEU A 607 -27.37 -14.69 -4.98
N PHE A 608 -26.48 -15.08 -4.08
CA PHE A 608 -26.66 -14.85 -2.65
C PHE A 608 -26.62 -13.35 -2.35
N VAL A 609 -27.62 -12.88 -1.61
CA VAL A 609 -27.69 -11.48 -1.15
C VAL A 609 -27.56 -11.47 0.37
N VAL A 610 -26.59 -10.71 0.86
CA VAL A 610 -26.32 -10.57 2.29
C VAL A 610 -27.48 -9.85 2.98
N GLY A 611 -28.12 -10.50 3.94
CA GLY A 611 -29.17 -9.92 4.78
C GLY A 611 -28.61 -9.38 6.10
N LYS A 612 -29.49 -8.80 6.91
CA LYS A 612 -29.15 -8.25 8.24
C LYS A 612 -28.64 -9.31 9.21
N ASP A 613 -29.02 -10.56 9.02
CA ASP A 613 -28.66 -11.69 9.89
C ASP A 613 -27.34 -12.36 9.50
N PHE A 614 -26.69 -11.85 8.46
CA PHE A 614 -25.44 -12.44 7.98
C PHE A 614 -24.31 -12.19 9.00
N ASN A 615 -23.69 -13.28 9.46
CA ASN A 615 -22.62 -13.21 10.43
C ASN A 615 -21.25 -13.12 9.74
N LYS A 616 -20.70 -11.91 9.64
CA LYS A 616 -19.38 -11.65 9.04
C LYS A 616 -18.21 -12.28 9.81
N LYS A 617 -18.44 -12.71 11.05
CA LYS A 617 -17.41 -13.31 11.90
C LYS A 617 -17.18 -14.79 11.59
N LYS A 618 -18.14 -15.45 10.95
CA LYS A 618 -17.99 -16.83 10.53
C LYS A 618 -17.42 -16.90 9.11
N PRO A 619 -16.47 -17.81 8.85
CA PRO A 619 -15.97 -18.01 7.49
C PRO A 619 -17.08 -18.43 6.55
N LEU A 620 -17.07 -17.88 5.33
CA LEU A 620 -17.92 -18.33 4.25
C LEU A 620 -17.36 -19.63 3.71
N ILE A 621 -18.16 -20.68 3.69
CA ILE A 621 -17.73 -21.98 3.18
C ILE A 621 -18.19 -22.13 1.73
N LEU A 622 -17.26 -22.30 0.82
CA LEU A 622 -17.51 -22.47 -0.61
C LEU A 622 -17.60 -23.95 -0.94
N THR A 623 -18.76 -24.39 -1.39
CA THR A 623 -19.05 -25.79 -1.73
C THR A 623 -19.53 -25.90 -3.17
N GLU A 624 -19.59 -27.11 -3.74
CA GLU A 624 -20.15 -27.33 -5.07
C GLU A 624 -21.61 -26.89 -5.17
N GLU A 625 -22.34 -26.93 -4.06
CA GLU A 625 -23.75 -26.59 -4.01
C GLU A 625 -23.99 -25.07 -4.09
N ASN A 626 -23.11 -24.28 -3.46
CA ASN A 626 -23.30 -22.82 -3.36
C ASN A 626 -22.36 -21.99 -4.23
N ILE A 627 -21.39 -22.60 -4.90
CA ILE A 627 -20.34 -21.88 -5.66
C ILE A 627 -20.92 -20.93 -6.72
N ASN A 628 -22.03 -21.32 -7.34
CA ASN A 628 -22.70 -20.53 -8.37
C ASN A 628 -23.45 -19.31 -7.80
N GLN A 629 -23.60 -19.22 -6.47
CA GLN A 629 -24.26 -18.07 -5.82
C GLN A 629 -23.33 -16.90 -5.61
N PHE A 630 -22.04 -17.06 -5.87
CA PHE A 630 -21.01 -16.05 -5.67
C PHE A 630 -20.41 -15.61 -7.00
N ILE A 631 -19.85 -14.40 -6.99
CA ILE A 631 -19.22 -13.81 -8.16
C ILE A 631 -17.72 -14.10 -8.11
N PHE A 632 -17.16 -14.58 -9.22
CA PHE A 632 -15.70 -14.79 -9.37
C PHE A 632 -15.17 -13.79 -10.39
N PRO A 633 -14.65 -12.63 -9.93
CA PRO A 633 -14.19 -11.57 -10.84
C PRO A 633 -13.03 -12.02 -11.72
N SER A 634 -12.95 -11.45 -12.92
CA SER A 634 -11.91 -11.75 -13.89
C SER A 634 -10.52 -11.23 -13.53
N CYS A 635 -10.44 -10.37 -12.50
CA CYS A 635 -9.17 -9.78 -12.05
C CYS A 635 -8.18 -10.81 -11.48
N CYS A 636 -8.66 -11.91 -10.93
CA CYS A 636 -7.80 -12.91 -10.29
C CYS A 636 -8.19 -14.37 -10.51
N HIS A 637 -9.40 -14.67 -10.98
CA HIS A 637 -9.88 -16.04 -11.25
C HIS A 637 -9.52 -17.05 -10.15
N ALA A 638 -10.08 -16.85 -8.96
CA ALA A 638 -9.84 -17.74 -7.84
C ALA A 638 -10.35 -19.17 -8.11
N ILE A 639 -9.55 -20.16 -7.74
CA ILE A 639 -9.90 -21.58 -7.85
C ILE A 639 -9.69 -22.27 -6.50
N PRO A 640 -10.31 -23.44 -6.26
CA PRO A 640 -10.11 -24.16 -5.01
C PRO A 640 -8.64 -24.39 -4.68
N GLY A 641 -8.28 -24.16 -3.42
CA GLY A 641 -6.90 -24.20 -2.94
C GLY A 641 -6.22 -22.84 -2.89
N ASP A 642 -6.71 -21.85 -3.62
CA ASP A 642 -6.21 -20.48 -3.51
C ASP A 642 -6.62 -19.87 -2.17
N ASP A 643 -5.75 -19.03 -1.59
CA ASP A 643 -6.13 -18.18 -0.46
C ASP A 643 -7.11 -17.12 -0.94
N VAL A 644 -8.33 -17.18 -0.43
CA VAL A 644 -9.41 -16.33 -0.90
C VAL A 644 -10.06 -15.54 0.24
N MET A 645 -10.70 -14.45 -0.15
CA MET A 645 -11.58 -13.66 0.70
C MET A 645 -12.87 -13.34 -0.05
N GLY A 646 -13.94 -13.11 0.70
CA GLY A 646 -15.18 -12.58 0.16
C GLY A 646 -15.26 -11.08 0.34
N PHE A 647 -15.80 -10.39 -0.66
CA PHE A 647 -16.10 -8.96 -0.59
C PHE A 647 -17.58 -8.73 -0.86
N ILE A 648 -18.26 -8.02 0.05
CA ILE A 648 -19.66 -7.67 -0.08
C ILE A 648 -19.76 -6.38 -0.91
N ASP A 649 -20.29 -6.48 -2.12
CA ASP A 649 -20.39 -5.34 -3.05
C ASP A 649 -21.55 -4.38 -2.69
N ASN A 650 -21.71 -3.33 -3.48
CA ASN A 650 -22.75 -2.31 -3.28
C ASN A 650 -24.19 -2.85 -3.32
N LYS A 651 -24.39 -3.99 -3.98
CA LYS A 651 -25.69 -4.66 -4.10
C LYS A 651 -25.84 -5.80 -3.10
N ASN A 652 -24.95 -5.86 -2.09
CA ASN A 652 -24.89 -6.91 -1.06
C ASN A 652 -24.67 -8.33 -1.63
N ARG A 653 -24.03 -8.42 -2.78
CA ARG A 653 -23.57 -9.70 -3.35
C ARG A 653 -22.13 -9.95 -2.91
N ILE A 654 -21.69 -11.21 -2.96
CA ILE A 654 -20.34 -11.57 -2.52
C ILE A 654 -19.47 -11.89 -3.73
N GLU A 655 -18.35 -11.17 -3.84
CA GLU A 655 -17.27 -11.43 -4.80
C GLU A 655 -16.15 -12.21 -4.11
N ILE A 656 -15.67 -13.27 -4.76
CA ILE A 656 -14.54 -14.05 -4.24
C ILE A 656 -13.27 -13.65 -4.97
N HIS A 657 -12.34 -13.11 -4.22
CA HIS A 657 -11.03 -12.69 -4.71
C HIS A 657 -9.92 -13.53 -4.10
N LYS A 658 -8.84 -13.73 -4.84
CA LYS A 658 -7.59 -14.19 -4.24
C LYS A 658 -7.04 -13.08 -3.33
N ARG A 659 -6.49 -13.44 -2.19
CA ARG A 659 -5.86 -12.47 -1.28
C ARG A 659 -4.69 -11.74 -1.93
N SER A 660 -4.02 -12.37 -2.90
CA SER A 660 -2.92 -11.77 -3.66
C SER A 660 -3.37 -10.79 -4.74
N CYS A 661 -4.67 -10.71 -5.02
CA CYS A 661 -5.21 -9.80 -6.05
C CYS A 661 -4.98 -8.34 -5.65
N SER A 662 -4.47 -7.53 -6.59
CA SER A 662 -4.24 -6.10 -6.37
C SER A 662 -5.53 -5.33 -6.06
N ILE A 663 -6.64 -5.72 -6.69
CA ILE A 663 -7.97 -5.15 -6.42
C ILE A 663 -8.44 -5.54 -5.02
N ALA A 664 -8.18 -6.77 -4.58
CA ALA A 664 -8.49 -7.21 -3.22
C ALA A 664 -7.75 -6.38 -2.17
N ALA A 665 -6.47 -6.05 -2.41
CA ALA A 665 -5.68 -5.19 -1.53
C ALA A 665 -6.31 -3.79 -1.38
N LYS A 666 -6.77 -3.21 -2.49
CA LYS A 666 -7.48 -1.92 -2.48
C LYS A 666 -8.81 -2.01 -1.73
N LEU A 667 -9.58 -3.06 -1.95
CA LEU A 667 -10.86 -3.29 -1.28
C LEU A 667 -10.69 -3.44 0.24
N LYS A 668 -9.67 -4.16 0.68
CA LYS A 668 -9.33 -4.28 2.11
C LYS A 668 -9.04 -2.93 2.75
N SER A 669 -8.31 -2.09 2.04
CA SER A 669 -7.89 -0.77 2.54
C SER A 669 -9.05 0.22 2.59
N SER A 670 -9.93 0.20 1.59
CA SER A 670 -11.02 1.16 1.44
C SER A 670 -12.32 0.72 2.10
N PHE A 671 -12.60 -0.58 2.08
CA PHE A 671 -13.89 -1.15 2.49
C PHE A 671 -13.72 -2.39 3.37
N GLY A 672 -12.78 -2.37 4.31
CA GLY A 672 -12.42 -3.52 5.14
C GLY A 672 -13.57 -4.11 5.96
N ASN A 673 -14.59 -3.30 6.29
CA ASN A 673 -15.80 -3.76 6.98
C ASN A 673 -16.71 -4.65 6.09
N ARG A 674 -16.45 -4.70 4.79
CA ARG A 674 -17.18 -5.53 3.83
C ARG A 674 -16.41 -6.80 3.43
N ILE A 675 -15.30 -7.07 4.10
CA ILE A 675 -14.49 -8.27 3.86
C ILE A 675 -14.98 -9.41 4.75
N VAL A 676 -15.07 -10.59 4.16
CA VAL A 676 -15.47 -11.84 4.84
C VAL A 676 -14.40 -12.89 4.56
N ASP A 677 -14.02 -13.66 5.57
CA ASP A 677 -13.15 -14.82 5.37
C ASP A 677 -13.89 -15.87 4.53
N ALA A 678 -13.19 -16.53 3.62
CA ALA A 678 -13.73 -17.57 2.78
C ALA A 678 -12.82 -18.79 2.77
N LYS A 679 -13.42 -19.97 2.81
CA LYS A 679 -12.73 -21.26 2.79
C LYS A 679 -13.40 -22.20 1.80
N TRP A 680 -12.60 -23.03 1.17
CA TRP A 680 -13.09 -24.05 0.25
C TRP A 680 -13.43 -25.35 1.01
N ASP A 681 -14.56 -25.92 0.63
CA ASP A 681 -14.95 -27.31 0.99
C ASP A 681 -15.46 -27.97 -0.28
N MET A 682 -14.52 -28.34 -1.16
CA MET A 682 -14.78 -28.82 -2.52
C MET A 682 -14.28 -30.24 -2.69
N HIS A 683 -15.02 -31.07 -3.43
CA HIS A 683 -14.75 -32.50 -3.64
C HIS A 683 -14.38 -32.86 -5.09
N LYS A 684 -13.77 -31.93 -5.82
CA LYS A 684 -13.27 -32.10 -7.21
C LYS A 684 -14.37 -32.46 -8.24
N GLN A 685 -15.57 -31.94 -8.06
CA GLN A 685 -16.69 -32.18 -9.00
C GLN A 685 -16.82 -31.09 -10.06
N ILE A 686 -16.26 -29.91 -9.83
CA ILE A 686 -16.39 -28.75 -10.72
C ILE A 686 -15.01 -28.37 -11.25
N LEU A 687 -14.97 -27.96 -12.53
CA LEU A 687 -13.77 -27.47 -13.19
C LEU A 687 -13.73 -25.94 -13.18
N PHE A 688 -12.55 -25.40 -12.98
CA PHE A 688 -12.27 -23.96 -12.92
C PHE A 688 -11.22 -23.58 -13.95
N ASP A 689 -11.30 -22.38 -14.48
CA ASP A 689 -10.33 -21.87 -15.46
C ASP A 689 -9.03 -21.49 -14.78
N ALA A 690 -7.91 -21.91 -15.37
CA ALA A 690 -6.57 -21.52 -14.94
C ALA A 690 -5.70 -21.25 -16.16
N THR A 691 -4.78 -20.32 -16.04
CA THR A 691 -3.85 -19.93 -17.12
C THR A 691 -2.42 -20.11 -16.65
N ILE A 692 -1.61 -20.78 -17.46
CA ILE A 692 -0.19 -21.00 -17.23
C ILE A 692 0.60 -20.30 -18.34
N GLU A 693 1.61 -19.54 -17.96
CA GLU A 693 2.58 -18.94 -18.88
C GLU A 693 3.84 -19.79 -18.93
N ILE A 694 4.34 -20.04 -20.14
CA ILE A 694 5.55 -20.80 -20.38
C ILE A 694 6.53 -20.01 -21.24
N LYS A 695 7.82 -20.14 -20.93
CA LYS A 695 8.92 -19.53 -21.71
C LYS A 695 10.07 -20.52 -21.82
N GLY A 696 10.70 -20.54 -22.98
CA GLY A 696 11.85 -21.42 -23.19
C GLY A 696 12.57 -21.13 -24.49
N ILE A 697 13.46 -22.05 -24.83
CA ILE A 697 14.19 -22.00 -26.10
C ILE A 697 13.33 -22.65 -27.18
N ASP A 698 13.12 -21.94 -28.28
CA ASP A 698 12.33 -22.43 -29.39
C ASP A 698 13.03 -23.62 -30.08
N ARG A 699 12.29 -24.70 -30.28
CA ARG A 699 12.74 -25.89 -30.97
C ARG A 699 11.57 -26.66 -31.59
N LYS A 700 11.88 -27.51 -32.54
CA LYS A 700 10.88 -28.42 -33.12
C LYS A 700 10.32 -29.35 -32.04
N GLY A 701 9.01 -29.54 -32.07
CA GLY A 701 8.31 -30.45 -31.14
C GLY A 701 8.00 -29.88 -29.77
N MET A 702 8.30 -28.62 -29.50
CA MET A 702 7.97 -27.98 -28.21
C MET A 702 6.46 -28.02 -27.93
N LEU A 703 5.65 -27.62 -28.90
CA LEU A 703 4.20 -27.67 -28.80
C LEU A 703 3.68 -29.09 -28.58
N LEU A 704 4.24 -30.06 -29.28
CA LEU A 704 3.88 -31.45 -29.12
C LEU A 704 4.23 -31.95 -27.71
N ASP A 705 5.42 -31.65 -27.21
CA ASP A 705 5.85 -32.04 -25.88
C ASP A 705 4.95 -31.46 -24.80
N VAL A 706 4.60 -30.19 -24.89
CA VAL A 706 3.67 -29.52 -23.98
C VAL A 706 2.29 -30.18 -24.03
N SER A 707 1.75 -30.36 -25.21
CA SER A 707 0.44 -30.99 -25.40
C SER A 707 0.41 -32.42 -24.91
N LYS A 708 1.48 -33.17 -25.12
CA LYS A 708 1.60 -34.56 -24.67
C LYS A 708 1.59 -34.67 -23.15
N VAL A 709 2.31 -33.80 -22.46
CA VAL A 709 2.32 -33.78 -20.98
C VAL A 709 0.92 -33.49 -20.45
N ILE A 710 0.26 -32.49 -20.98
CA ILE A 710 -1.04 -32.05 -20.45
C ILE A 710 -2.17 -32.99 -20.86
N SER A 711 -2.27 -33.31 -22.13
CA SER A 711 -3.41 -34.08 -22.66
C SER A 711 -3.23 -35.60 -22.49
N ASP A 712 -2.07 -36.16 -22.85
CA ASP A 712 -1.84 -37.59 -22.79
C ASP A 712 -1.44 -38.11 -21.43
N GLN A 713 -0.47 -37.48 -20.78
CA GLN A 713 0.07 -37.94 -19.49
C GLN A 713 -0.81 -37.57 -18.31
N LEU A 714 -1.37 -36.36 -18.30
CA LEU A 714 -2.20 -35.87 -17.20
C LEU A 714 -3.70 -35.94 -17.47
N GLY A 715 -4.10 -36.18 -18.73
CA GLY A 715 -5.50 -36.31 -19.10
C GLY A 715 -6.33 -35.03 -18.95
N ILE A 716 -5.66 -33.88 -19.03
CA ILE A 716 -6.30 -32.58 -18.84
C ILE A 716 -6.57 -31.95 -20.20
N ASN A 717 -7.79 -31.41 -20.39
CA ASN A 717 -8.18 -30.77 -21.62
C ASN A 717 -7.61 -29.35 -21.72
N ILE A 718 -6.88 -29.08 -22.80
CA ILE A 718 -6.41 -27.74 -23.13
C ILE A 718 -7.53 -26.97 -23.79
N HIS A 719 -7.98 -25.89 -23.17
CA HIS A 719 -9.04 -25.03 -23.69
C HIS A 719 -8.50 -24.10 -24.77
N LYS A 720 -7.36 -23.48 -24.56
CA LYS A 720 -6.71 -22.58 -25.51
C LYS A 720 -5.20 -22.61 -25.27
N ILE A 721 -4.43 -22.61 -26.34
CA ILE A 721 -2.98 -22.47 -26.30
C ILE A 721 -2.56 -21.37 -27.29
N THR A 722 -1.79 -20.41 -26.82
CA THR A 722 -1.22 -19.35 -27.65
C THR A 722 0.28 -19.44 -27.56
N ILE A 723 0.94 -19.53 -28.70
CA ILE A 723 2.39 -19.68 -28.77
C ILE A 723 2.94 -18.65 -29.75
N SER A 724 4.01 -17.99 -29.35
CA SER A 724 4.80 -17.15 -30.24
C SER A 724 6.27 -17.47 -30.05
N SER A 725 7.02 -17.36 -31.13
CA SER A 725 8.46 -17.50 -31.11
C SER A 725 9.11 -16.31 -31.81
N ASP A 726 10.12 -15.73 -31.18
CA ASP A 726 10.84 -14.57 -31.68
C ASP A 726 12.32 -14.73 -31.34
N ASN A 727 13.15 -14.75 -32.38
CA ASN A 727 14.61 -14.82 -32.26
C ASN A 727 15.14 -15.96 -31.38
N GLY A 728 14.52 -17.14 -31.51
CA GLY A 728 14.94 -18.32 -30.75
C GLY A 728 14.34 -18.46 -29.36
N ILE A 729 13.51 -17.51 -28.94
CA ILE A 729 12.78 -17.57 -27.66
C ILE A 729 11.32 -17.96 -27.93
N PHE A 730 10.86 -18.93 -27.16
CA PHE A 730 9.51 -19.43 -27.20
C PHE A 730 8.73 -18.84 -26.03
N ASP A 731 7.53 -18.31 -26.29
CA ASP A 731 6.65 -17.72 -25.30
C ASP A 731 5.22 -18.20 -25.55
N GLY A 732 4.52 -18.60 -24.50
CA GLY A 732 3.18 -19.11 -24.67
C GLY A 732 2.32 -19.02 -23.42
N THR A 733 1.00 -19.07 -23.64
CA THR A 733 0.00 -19.16 -22.59
C THR A 733 -0.90 -20.37 -22.83
N ILE A 734 -1.24 -21.08 -21.76
CA ILE A 734 -2.10 -22.26 -21.82
C ILE A 734 -3.29 -22.03 -20.89
N GLU A 735 -4.48 -22.01 -21.45
CA GLU A 735 -5.74 -21.93 -20.70
C GLU A 735 -6.28 -23.35 -20.51
N LEU A 736 -6.47 -23.73 -19.25
CA LEU A 736 -6.88 -25.07 -18.83
C LEU A 736 -8.12 -25.02 -17.94
N ARG A 737 -8.78 -26.18 -17.83
CA ARG A 737 -9.78 -26.39 -16.80
C ARG A 737 -9.28 -27.41 -15.79
N VAL A 738 -9.27 -27.01 -14.53
CA VAL A 738 -8.73 -27.79 -13.43
C VAL A 738 -9.72 -27.82 -12.26
N HIS A 739 -9.58 -28.81 -11.37
CA HIS A 739 -10.42 -28.92 -10.19
C HIS A 739 -9.92 -28.02 -9.06
N ASP A 740 -8.62 -27.85 -8.93
CA ASP A 740 -8.01 -27.11 -7.83
C ASP A 740 -6.58 -26.64 -8.14
N ARG A 741 -6.02 -25.90 -7.20
CA ARG A 741 -4.65 -25.40 -7.26
C ARG A 741 -3.60 -26.53 -7.30
N GLU A 742 -3.86 -27.66 -6.65
CA GLU A 742 -2.94 -28.80 -6.64
C GLU A 742 -2.76 -29.42 -8.03
N GLU A 743 -3.83 -29.47 -8.82
CA GLU A 743 -3.72 -29.88 -10.23
C GLU A 743 -2.86 -28.93 -11.04
N VAL A 744 -3.00 -27.62 -10.83
CA VAL A 744 -2.15 -26.60 -11.48
C VAL A 744 -0.68 -26.83 -11.12
N LYS A 745 -0.38 -27.06 -9.85
CA LYS A 745 0.99 -27.34 -9.39
C LYS A 745 1.56 -28.60 -10.04
N THR A 746 0.76 -29.64 -10.13
CA THR A 746 1.16 -30.91 -10.79
C THR A 746 1.48 -30.67 -12.26
N ILE A 747 0.63 -29.92 -12.97
CA ILE A 747 0.84 -29.56 -14.37
C ILE A 747 2.13 -28.76 -14.53
N MET A 748 2.34 -27.74 -13.72
CA MET A 748 3.53 -26.90 -13.78
C MET A 748 4.80 -27.70 -13.48
N ASN A 749 4.78 -28.61 -12.51
CA ASN A 749 5.92 -29.45 -12.18
C ASN A 749 6.28 -30.40 -13.34
N GLN A 750 5.28 -30.98 -14.01
CA GLN A 750 5.51 -31.84 -15.15
C GLN A 750 6.01 -31.04 -16.37
N LEU A 751 5.48 -29.85 -16.59
CA LEU A 751 5.97 -28.97 -17.66
C LEU A 751 7.42 -28.56 -17.47
N ARG A 752 7.84 -28.33 -16.22
CA ARG A 752 9.24 -27.98 -15.89
C ARG A 752 10.24 -29.05 -16.26
N ASN A 753 9.80 -30.32 -16.41
CA ASN A 753 10.65 -31.42 -16.82
C ASN A 753 10.87 -31.50 -18.34
N ILE A 754 10.17 -30.68 -19.12
CA ILE A 754 10.36 -30.61 -20.57
C ILE A 754 11.69 -29.91 -20.87
N ASP A 755 12.53 -30.54 -21.70
CA ASP A 755 13.79 -29.95 -22.12
C ASP A 755 13.56 -28.63 -22.86
N ASP A 756 14.41 -27.62 -22.57
CA ASP A 756 14.38 -26.29 -23.15
C ASP A 756 13.21 -25.40 -22.71
N LEU A 757 12.32 -25.86 -21.84
CA LEU A 757 11.31 -25.06 -21.20
C LEU A 757 11.88 -24.54 -19.88
N GLN A 758 12.12 -23.22 -19.79
CA GLN A 758 12.87 -22.61 -18.69
C GLN A 758 12.00 -21.98 -17.62
N GLU A 759 10.88 -21.39 -18.01
CA GLU A 759 9.97 -20.75 -17.08
C GLU A 759 8.56 -21.29 -17.24
N VAL A 760 7.96 -21.69 -16.11
CA VAL A 760 6.57 -22.12 -16.04
C VAL A 760 5.94 -21.46 -14.82
N GLN A 761 4.92 -20.64 -15.03
CA GLN A 761 4.24 -19.96 -13.93
C GLN A 761 2.74 -19.83 -14.20
N ARG A 762 1.98 -19.78 -13.13
CA ARG A 762 0.55 -19.50 -13.20
C ARG A 762 0.35 -17.99 -13.31
N ILE A 763 -0.50 -17.58 -14.26
CA ILE A 763 -0.95 -16.18 -14.38
C ILE A 763 -2.30 -16.07 -13.70
N LEU A 764 -2.44 -15.12 -12.77
CA LEU A 764 -3.71 -14.77 -12.11
C LEU A 764 -4.46 -15.94 -11.48
#